data_f3a60bb489847ad6c4cdea2ab6fd59a9
#
_entry.id   f3a60bb489847ad6c4cdea2ab6fd59a9
#
_cell.length_a   1.000
_cell.length_b   1.000
_cell.length_c   1.000
_cell.angle_alpha   90.00
_cell.angle_beta   90.00
_cell.angle_gamma   90.00
#
_symmetry.space_group_name_H-M   'P 1'
#
loop_
_entity.id
_entity.type
_entity.pdbx_description
1 polymer ?
#
loop_
_entity_poly.entity_id
_entity_poly.type
_entity_poly.pdbx_seq_one_letter_code
_entity_poly.pdbx_strand_id
1 'polypeptide(L)'
;MYLPRNILLFAALLPASIQQACAEMAIPEGFEELAKNQRLWIEVTLYGDSLGLFETDMNLETVRFIQPESLLDAIKKRFNDDPRLLSAINAVLAAPMPRNGNLACSSNGEARGCGYIETSSAAVIYDENNARISLFLDKHYMPKPSEDKQWFQPTRETETALVHQQNINFVADRDYQSVNVQGNGALAVTQDGYVNVDWNWLGQRSREQHMQDVTVNNAWFRQDLWRKYYVQLGEMDTRDLFSNAGGNITLSQLPIGKIRGMRAGSTRAWINPVQQSQGTPVTVFLSHDARIDARRGNQLLGSFYLNAGAQTLDTRAFPEGSYTVTLAIYENNRLLRTEDVPFTRTGMTPFDRVEWFLQAGETDNDSQQDPRSPVAQAGVRLPITATLALTSGATVTRQHRFAENALDWYHGFNTGPVDGVLSTRFSYLYGSEGERGNIQQVSYNDGFSLSFYRNALAAENCDNRNAGFYGVSGCYRSLSLMFSVPVGSWYASLGYSDNRNEGRYIARRDLPSDDNGRDNGLPWEQMYMTRSHARSWQGGLSNSFSTNGLNINSSINLFMRSENHSAARDKGGYLSVSLSLARPRQGESSGYTSLGATWQQQQRQAGTLSYNVAHNWYTDARGENEYGVGASGINGDSLNTSVYTRQGGQYGNGSLTLSDSWDRQARHHTLSSSGNYSSTFALSRSGLWFGRWGDGRPASAIGVDVSAPDDRQSSRIAVALDNGGSAEVAANRRALFAVPGYQQTTLSVSESLDVSHGASSEITQGSGSRTVFMVPGNMLRREVRTVASYTWLGQLTDERHLPLSGSVPLNVIGWNDLGDGGFSAQSEAPIEALYLVRNQQFYQCALQVKSTRDVVRYVGTVACREMTFSALPDNVQRRAQLMMAGRAQPSGQTAMNHQETTATGSSRETFN
;
A
#
# COMPACT_ATOMS: atom_id res chain seq x y z
N MET A 1 -39.45 -21.07 44.88
CA MET A 1 -40.56 -22.04 45.14
C MET A 1 -40.23 -23.30 44.36
N TYR A 2 -39.90 -24.36 45.12
CA TYR A 2 -39.85 -25.80 44.83
C TYR A 2 -38.90 -26.37 43.75
N LEU A 3 -37.81 -26.97 44.22
CA LEU A 3 -37.18 -28.21 43.76
C LEU A 3 -38.09 -29.42 43.96
N PRO A 4 -37.93 -30.61 43.33
CA PRO A 4 -37.04 -31.67 43.84
C PRO A 4 -36.24 -32.40 42.75
N ARG A 5 -35.00 -32.84 42.94
CA ARG A 5 -34.31 -33.91 43.72
C ARG A 5 -34.64 -35.37 43.35
N ASN A 6 -33.56 -36.08 43.01
CA ASN A 6 -33.27 -37.52 42.92
C ASN A 6 -33.62 -38.24 41.60
N ILE A 7 -32.63 -38.94 41.00
CA ILE A 7 -32.30 -40.37 41.35
C ILE A 7 -30.90 -40.72 40.80
N LEU A 8 -30.16 -41.37 41.66
CA LEU A 8 -28.87 -42.04 41.51
C LEU A 8 -29.02 -43.45 40.87
N LEU A 9 -27.86 -43.95 40.38
CA LEU A 9 -27.44 -45.34 40.14
C LEU A 9 -27.67 -45.97 38.74
N PHE A 10 -26.56 -46.18 37.96
CA PHE A 10 -25.88 -47.49 37.93
C PHE A 10 -24.57 -47.34 37.15
N ALA A 11 -23.49 -47.75 37.81
CA ALA A 11 -22.20 -47.98 37.23
C ALA A 11 -22.15 -49.37 36.54
N ALA A 12 -21.59 -49.44 35.34
CA ALA A 12 -21.00 -50.65 34.81
C ALA A 12 -19.85 -50.32 33.85
N LEU A 13 -18.68 -50.78 34.21
CA LEU A 13 -17.42 -50.82 33.53
C LEU A 13 -17.48 -51.39 32.11
N LEU A 14 -16.94 -50.70 31.13
CA LEU A 14 -16.30 -51.28 29.96
C LEU A 14 -15.15 -50.38 29.53
N PRO A 15 -13.90 -50.82 29.40
CA PRO A 15 -12.82 -50.05 28.83
C PRO A 15 -12.97 -50.08 27.30
N ALA A 16 -13.54 -49.08 26.73
CA ALA A 16 -13.41 -48.83 25.31
C ALA A 16 -12.04 -48.17 25.05
N SER A 17 -11.14 -48.99 24.52
CA SER A 17 -9.93 -48.54 23.87
C SER A 17 -10.32 -47.56 22.76
N ILE A 18 -10.15 -46.26 23.01
CA ILE A 18 -10.20 -45.24 21.97
C ILE A 18 -8.90 -45.38 21.18
N GLN A 19 -8.95 -46.22 20.14
CA GLN A 19 -8.04 -46.02 19.01
C GLN A 19 -8.33 -44.65 18.45
N GLN A 20 -7.39 -43.72 18.60
CA GLN A 20 -7.34 -42.52 17.77
C GLN A 20 -7.21 -42.99 16.33
N ALA A 21 -8.30 -43.05 15.63
CA ALA A 21 -8.30 -43.09 14.19
C ALA A 21 -7.78 -41.71 13.75
N CYS A 22 -6.50 -41.62 13.38
CA CYS A 22 -6.04 -40.61 12.46
C CYS A 22 -6.89 -40.80 11.20
N ALA A 23 -7.88 -39.98 11.01
CA ALA A 23 -8.53 -39.85 9.72
C ALA A 23 -7.47 -39.26 8.77
N GLU A 24 -6.78 -40.12 8.03
CA GLU A 24 -6.12 -39.70 6.81
C GLU A 24 -7.20 -39.03 5.98
N MET A 25 -7.01 -37.73 5.72
CA MET A 25 -7.92 -36.95 4.88
C MET A 25 -7.79 -37.54 3.47
N ALA A 26 -8.74 -38.36 3.07
CA ALA A 26 -8.76 -38.92 1.72
C ALA A 26 -8.85 -37.76 0.74
N ILE A 27 -7.78 -37.52 0.01
CA ILE A 27 -7.71 -36.52 -1.04
C ILE A 27 -8.72 -36.93 -2.11
N PRO A 28 -9.67 -36.08 -2.51
CA PRO A 28 -10.61 -36.40 -3.58
C PRO A 28 -9.86 -36.78 -4.86
N GLU A 29 -10.35 -37.83 -5.54
CA GLU A 29 -9.79 -38.28 -6.80
C GLU A 29 -9.64 -37.13 -7.78
N GLY A 30 -8.44 -36.90 -8.30
CA GLY A 30 -8.11 -35.77 -9.18
C GLY A 30 -7.38 -34.59 -8.51
N PHE A 31 -7.24 -34.57 -7.18
CA PHE A 31 -6.49 -33.55 -6.46
C PHE A 31 -5.15 -34.04 -5.89
N GLU A 32 -4.70 -35.23 -6.28
CA GLU A 32 -3.45 -35.84 -5.80
C GLU A 32 -2.20 -35.01 -6.14
N GLU A 33 -2.24 -34.24 -7.20
CA GLU A 33 -1.14 -33.33 -7.56
C GLU A 33 -0.98 -32.15 -6.61
N LEU A 34 -2.07 -31.66 -6.02
CA LEU A 34 -2.04 -30.62 -4.98
C LEU A 34 -1.44 -31.14 -3.67
N ALA A 35 -1.42 -32.47 -3.49
CA ALA A 35 -0.79 -33.12 -2.33
C ALA A 35 0.71 -33.36 -2.53
N LYS A 36 1.24 -33.19 -3.74
CA LYS A 36 2.68 -33.33 -3.98
C LYS A 36 3.44 -32.15 -3.38
N ASN A 37 4.66 -32.44 -2.95
CA ASN A 37 5.54 -31.43 -2.42
C ASN A 37 5.88 -30.37 -3.49
N GLN A 38 5.67 -29.11 -3.15
CA GLN A 38 6.04 -27.95 -3.97
C GLN A 38 7.24 -27.25 -3.37
N ARG A 39 8.21 -26.90 -4.20
CA ARG A 39 9.34 -26.09 -3.79
C ARG A 39 9.05 -24.62 -3.94
N LEU A 40 9.01 -23.91 -2.82
CA LEU A 40 8.65 -22.51 -2.76
C LEU A 40 9.71 -21.71 -1.97
N TRP A 41 10.00 -20.51 -2.45
CA TRP A 41 10.78 -19.54 -1.70
C TRP A 41 9.84 -18.67 -0.88
N ILE A 42 9.84 -18.86 0.43
CA ILE A 42 8.89 -18.24 1.34
C ILE A 42 9.61 -17.39 2.37
N GLU A 43 9.03 -16.23 2.69
CA GLU A 43 9.52 -15.40 3.78
C GLU A 43 9.31 -16.10 5.11
N VAL A 44 10.38 -16.23 5.87
CA VAL A 44 10.34 -16.79 7.23
C VAL A 44 10.49 -15.64 8.23
N THR A 45 9.56 -15.56 9.17
CA THR A 45 9.62 -14.61 10.28
C THR A 45 9.80 -15.35 11.60
N LEU A 46 10.57 -14.77 12.50
CA LEU A 46 10.72 -15.25 13.87
C LEU A 46 10.20 -14.20 14.82
N TYR A 47 9.09 -14.49 15.51
CA TYR A 47 8.38 -13.54 16.37
C TYR A 47 8.09 -12.18 15.72
N GLY A 48 7.73 -12.21 14.43
CA GLY A 48 7.42 -11.02 13.63
C GLY A 48 8.59 -10.37 12.90
N ASP A 49 9.83 -10.78 13.21
CA ASP A 49 11.02 -10.28 12.51
C ASP A 49 11.36 -11.15 11.30
N SER A 50 11.51 -10.55 10.14
CA SER A 50 11.91 -11.27 8.93
C SER A 50 13.34 -11.81 9.05
N LEU A 51 13.50 -13.09 8.79
CA LEU A 51 14.78 -13.76 8.65
C LEU A 51 15.27 -13.79 7.21
N GLY A 52 14.37 -13.56 6.24
CA GLY A 52 14.62 -13.62 4.81
C GLY A 52 13.80 -14.67 4.10
N LEU A 53 14.15 -14.91 2.84
CA LEU A 53 13.53 -15.94 1.98
C LEU A 53 14.32 -17.25 2.10
N PHE A 54 13.58 -18.34 2.31
CA PHE A 54 14.16 -19.68 2.40
C PHE A 54 13.41 -20.64 1.49
N GLU A 55 14.16 -21.54 0.87
CA GLU A 55 13.59 -22.59 0.04
C GLU A 55 12.96 -23.67 0.91
N THR A 56 11.69 -23.91 0.67
CA THR A 56 10.88 -24.89 1.42
C THR A 56 10.28 -25.90 0.48
N ASP A 57 10.18 -27.14 0.95
CA ASP A 57 9.42 -28.23 0.34
C ASP A 57 8.09 -28.34 1.12
N MET A 58 7.00 -28.04 0.47
CA MET A 58 5.69 -27.88 1.10
C MET A 58 4.63 -28.72 0.39
N ASN A 59 3.77 -29.35 1.19
CA ASN A 59 2.54 -29.99 0.71
C ASN A 59 1.32 -29.45 1.50
N LEU A 60 0.16 -30.04 1.35
CA LEU A 60 -1.07 -29.62 2.04
C LEU A 60 -0.97 -29.66 3.58
N GLU A 61 -0.13 -30.51 4.14
CA GLU A 61 -0.07 -30.78 5.57
C GLU A 61 1.22 -30.31 6.23
N THR A 62 2.35 -30.36 5.51
CA THR A 62 3.67 -30.16 6.09
C THR A 62 4.51 -29.16 5.32
N VAL A 63 5.46 -28.57 6.04
CA VAL A 63 6.53 -27.69 5.54
C VAL A 63 7.87 -28.27 5.97
N ARG A 64 8.82 -28.33 5.06
CA ARG A 64 10.20 -28.73 5.34
C ARG A 64 11.17 -27.73 4.71
N PHE A 65 12.16 -27.28 5.45
CA PHE A 65 13.22 -26.42 4.93
C PHE A 65 14.27 -27.28 4.18
N ILE A 66 14.56 -26.88 2.93
CA ILE A 66 15.52 -27.61 2.09
C ILE A 66 16.94 -27.37 2.55
N GLN A 67 17.22 -26.15 3.01
CA GLN A 67 18.53 -25.74 3.53
C GLN A 67 18.37 -25.25 4.98
N PRO A 68 18.13 -26.12 5.95
CA PRO A 68 17.91 -25.72 7.35
C PRO A 68 19.12 -25.00 7.95
N GLU A 69 20.33 -25.29 7.46
CA GLU A 69 21.56 -24.64 7.91
C GLU A 69 21.60 -23.13 7.59
N SER A 70 21.10 -22.73 6.43
CA SER A 70 21.02 -21.31 6.07
C SER A 70 20.02 -20.55 6.93
N LEU A 71 18.90 -21.17 7.28
CA LEU A 71 17.93 -20.64 8.24
C LEU A 71 18.52 -20.59 9.65
N LEU A 72 19.26 -21.62 10.06
CA LEU A 72 19.95 -21.66 11.34
C LEU A 72 21.00 -20.55 11.45
N ASP A 73 21.74 -20.25 10.38
CA ASP A 73 22.72 -19.16 10.36
C ASP A 73 22.04 -17.78 10.48
N ALA A 74 20.87 -17.61 9.92
CA ALA A 74 20.06 -16.40 10.12
C ALA A 74 19.58 -16.28 11.58
N ILE A 75 19.20 -17.39 12.19
CA ILE A 75 18.79 -17.48 13.58
C ILE A 75 19.99 -17.24 14.52
N LYS A 76 21.16 -17.83 14.29
CA LYS A 76 22.38 -17.70 15.12
C LYS A 76 22.77 -16.26 15.38
N LYS A 77 22.62 -15.37 14.42
CA LYS A 77 22.94 -13.94 14.59
C LYS A 77 22.14 -13.27 15.71
N ARG A 78 21.10 -13.91 16.19
CA ARG A 78 20.15 -13.38 17.20
C ARG A 78 20.19 -14.14 18.54
N PHE A 79 20.86 -15.28 18.61
CA PHE A 79 20.94 -16.14 19.81
C PHE A 79 22.33 -16.21 20.41
N ASN A 80 22.39 -16.76 21.63
CA ASN A 80 23.66 -17.22 22.22
C ASN A 80 24.20 -18.41 21.44
N ASP A 81 25.50 -18.40 21.13
CA ASP A 81 26.21 -19.50 20.48
C ASP A 81 26.35 -20.70 21.43
N ASP A 82 25.27 -21.40 21.72
CA ASP A 82 25.33 -22.72 22.37
C ASP A 82 25.23 -23.81 21.30
N PRO A 83 26.35 -24.53 21.02
CA PRO A 83 26.40 -25.54 19.96
C PRO A 83 25.37 -26.67 20.14
N ARG A 84 25.00 -27.00 21.38
CA ARG A 84 24.05 -28.09 21.67
C ARG A 84 22.62 -27.67 21.30
N LEU A 85 22.25 -26.43 21.62
CA LEU A 85 20.96 -25.86 21.27
C LEU A 85 20.80 -25.74 19.76
N LEU A 86 21.83 -25.26 19.08
CA LEU A 86 21.84 -25.09 17.63
C LEU A 86 21.69 -26.42 16.87
N SER A 87 22.33 -27.49 17.36
CA SER A 87 22.18 -28.82 16.76
C SER A 87 20.79 -29.38 16.92
N ALA A 88 20.15 -29.16 18.08
CA ALA A 88 18.77 -29.60 18.33
C ALA A 88 17.75 -28.86 17.43
N ILE A 89 17.91 -27.53 17.27
CA ILE A 89 17.06 -26.74 16.35
C ILE A 89 17.25 -27.23 14.91
N ASN A 90 18.49 -27.45 14.48
CA ASN A 90 18.76 -27.89 13.11
C ASN A 90 18.08 -29.23 12.79
N ALA A 91 18.09 -30.16 13.73
CA ALA A 91 17.43 -31.46 13.57
C ALA A 91 15.92 -31.31 13.38
N VAL A 92 15.28 -30.36 14.11
CA VAL A 92 13.84 -30.11 13.99
C VAL A 92 13.51 -29.38 12.69
N LEU A 93 14.31 -28.39 12.29
CA LEU A 93 14.09 -27.63 11.04
C LEU A 93 14.31 -28.47 9.78
N ALA A 94 15.14 -29.51 9.86
CA ALA A 94 15.36 -30.47 8.77
C ALA A 94 14.20 -31.49 8.59
N ALA A 95 13.39 -31.66 9.63
CA ALA A 95 12.24 -32.55 9.60
C ALA A 95 10.98 -31.88 9.02
N PRO A 96 10.06 -32.61 8.38
CA PRO A 96 8.76 -32.07 8.00
C PRO A 96 7.97 -31.64 9.25
N MET A 97 7.48 -30.39 9.25
CA MET A 97 6.68 -29.81 10.31
C MET A 97 5.24 -29.57 9.83
N PRO A 98 4.21 -29.73 10.68
CA PRO A 98 2.84 -29.37 10.34
C PRO A 98 2.74 -27.89 9.94
N ARG A 99 1.98 -27.57 8.89
CA ARG A 99 1.76 -26.19 8.39
C ARG A 99 1.04 -25.30 9.39
N ASN A 100 0.13 -25.88 10.18
CA ASN A 100 -0.73 -25.16 11.13
C ASN A 100 -1.43 -23.93 10.53
N GLY A 101 -1.80 -23.98 9.24
CA GLY A 101 -2.42 -22.87 8.51
C GLY A 101 -3.76 -22.42 9.11
N ASN A 102 -4.46 -23.32 9.82
CA ASN A 102 -5.67 -23.01 10.58
C ASN A 102 -5.42 -22.03 11.75
N LEU A 103 -4.18 -21.86 12.16
CA LEU A 103 -3.77 -20.91 13.19
C LEU A 103 -3.31 -19.57 12.60
N ALA A 104 -3.26 -19.42 11.28
CA ALA A 104 -2.99 -18.13 10.65
C ALA A 104 -4.15 -17.16 10.93
N CYS A 105 -3.81 -15.91 11.30
CA CYS A 105 -4.80 -14.87 11.52
C CYS A 105 -5.33 -14.37 10.18
N SER A 106 -6.62 -14.60 9.89
CA SER A 106 -7.26 -13.97 8.74
C SER A 106 -7.37 -12.46 8.93
N SER A 107 -7.39 -11.70 7.84
CA SER A 107 -7.55 -10.25 7.86
C SER A 107 -8.81 -9.76 8.60
N ASN A 108 -9.77 -10.63 8.82
CA ASN A 108 -11.04 -10.35 9.50
C ASN A 108 -11.02 -10.66 11.02
N GLY A 109 -9.90 -11.10 11.59
CA GLY A 109 -9.66 -11.12 13.05
C GLY A 109 -10.54 -12.01 13.91
N GLU A 110 -11.29 -12.99 13.34
CA GLU A 110 -12.33 -13.72 14.08
C GLU A 110 -11.90 -15.04 14.75
N ALA A 111 -10.69 -15.55 14.47
CA ALA A 111 -10.26 -16.82 15.05
C ALA A 111 -9.64 -16.64 16.44
N ARG A 112 -10.25 -17.27 17.46
CA ARG A 112 -9.66 -17.30 18.81
C ARG A 112 -8.34 -18.06 18.81
N GLY A 113 -7.26 -17.41 19.25
CA GLY A 113 -5.94 -18.01 19.42
C GLY A 113 -5.09 -18.09 18.15
N CYS A 114 -5.45 -17.35 17.08
CA CYS A 114 -4.64 -17.29 15.87
C CYS A 114 -3.26 -16.63 16.10
N GLY A 115 -2.32 -16.88 15.20
CA GLY A 115 -1.01 -16.23 15.13
C GLY A 115 0.01 -16.70 16.17
N TYR A 116 -0.29 -17.73 16.94
CA TYR A 116 0.64 -18.30 17.92
C TYR A 116 0.45 -19.81 18.07
N ILE A 117 1.57 -20.52 18.21
CA ILE A 117 1.61 -21.94 18.55
C ILE A 117 2.63 -22.19 19.66
N GLU A 118 2.24 -22.93 20.68
CA GLU A 118 3.15 -23.35 21.72
C GLU A 118 3.91 -24.61 21.26
N THR A 119 5.22 -24.60 21.44
CA THR A 119 6.09 -25.71 21.07
C THR A 119 7.14 -25.97 22.13
N SER A 120 7.54 -27.22 22.28
CA SER A 120 8.69 -27.61 23.11
C SER A 120 10.03 -27.59 22.36
N SER A 121 10.01 -27.31 21.06
CA SER A 121 11.20 -27.25 20.21
C SER A 121 11.08 -26.16 19.15
N ALA A 122 10.52 -26.46 17.99
CA ALA A 122 10.20 -25.53 16.93
C ALA A 122 8.86 -25.91 16.29
N ALA A 123 8.09 -24.91 15.85
CA ALA A 123 6.85 -25.09 15.10
C ALA A 123 6.66 -23.93 14.13
N VAL A 124 5.88 -24.14 13.12
CA VAL A 124 5.58 -23.12 12.10
C VAL A 124 4.08 -22.91 11.96
N ILE A 125 3.71 -21.68 11.63
CA ILE A 125 2.38 -21.34 11.11
C ILE A 125 2.60 -20.80 9.71
N TYR A 126 2.02 -21.44 8.72
CA TYR A 126 2.03 -20.95 7.34
C TYR A 126 0.79 -20.11 7.08
N ASP A 127 1.01 -18.86 6.77
CA ASP A 127 -0.01 -17.92 6.32
C ASP A 127 -0.04 -17.90 4.79
N GLU A 128 -1.03 -18.61 4.24
CA GLU A 128 -1.20 -18.78 2.80
C GLU A 128 -1.54 -17.48 2.10
N ASN A 129 -2.32 -16.59 2.76
CA ASN A 129 -2.72 -15.31 2.19
C ASN A 129 -1.55 -14.35 2.01
N ASN A 130 -0.56 -14.42 2.90
CA ASN A 130 0.61 -13.56 2.87
C ASN A 130 1.88 -14.27 2.38
N ALA A 131 1.78 -15.55 1.96
CA ALA A 131 2.91 -16.40 1.58
C ALA A 131 4.07 -16.33 2.58
N ARG A 132 3.77 -16.46 3.88
CA ARG A 132 4.71 -16.24 4.98
C ARG A 132 4.67 -17.40 5.96
N ILE A 133 5.82 -17.80 6.43
CA ILE A 133 5.99 -18.75 7.54
C ILE A 133 6.38 -18.00 8.80
N SER A 134 5.56 -18.09 9.84
CA SER A 134 5.92 -17.65 11.18
C SER A 134 6.53 -18.83 11.95
N LEU A 135 7.82 -18.71 12.28
CA LEU A 135 8.56 -19.71 13.05
C LEU A 135 8.44 -19.40 14.54
N PHE A 136 8.15 -20.42 15.33
CA PHE A 136 8.07 -20.37 16.79
C PHE A 136 9.09 -21.34 17.35
N LEU A 137 9.84 -20.90 18.36
CA LEU A 137 10.81 -21.71 19.08
C LEU A 137 10.41 -21.78 20.56
N ASP A 138 10.87 -22.81 21.24
CA ASP A 138 10.71 -22.90 22.70
C ASP A 138 11.36 -21.69 23.39
N LYS A 139 10.86 -21.36 24.59
CA LYS A 139 11.36 -20.24 25.41
C LYS A 139 12.87 -20.28 25.68
N HIS A 140 13.47 -21.46 25.69
CA HIS A 140 14.92 -21.60 25.87
C HIS A 140 15.74 -21.09 24.67
N TYR A 141 15.08 -20.87 23.52
CA TYR A 141 15.68 -20.35 22.29
C TYR A 141 15.26 -18.91 22.00
N MET A 142 15.11 -18.09 23.06
CA MET A 142 14.70 -16.68 22.90
C MET A 142 15.72 -15.84 22.15
N PRO A 143 15.28 -15.03 21.18
CA PRO A 143 16.18 -14.10 20.48
C PRO A 143 16.69 -13.01 21.44
N LYS A 144 17.97 -12.68 21.33
CA LYS A 144 18.49 -11.48 22.00
C LYS A 144 17.85 -10.23 21.39
N PRO A 145 17.46 -9.21 22.20
CA PRO A 145 17.05 -7.93 21.68
C PRO A 145 18.17 -7.32 20.83
N SER A 146 17.94 -7.06 19.55
CA SER A 146 18.93 -6.41 18.69
C SER A 146 18.81 -4.89 18.82
N GLU A 147 19.86 -4.21 19.20
CA GLU A 147 19.94 -2.74 19.27
C GLU A 147 19.88 -2.06 17.89
N ASP A 148 20.08 -2.80 16.81
CA ASP A 148 20.22 -2.28 15.44
C ASP A 148 18.89 -2.02 14.70
N LYS A 149 17.73 -2.24 15.37
CA LYS A 149 16.43 -2.20 14.71
C LYS A 149 15.81 -0.80 14.55
N GLN A 150 16.41 0.23 15.14
CA GLN A 150 15.88 1.60 15.08
C GLN A 150 15.91 2.20 13.67
N TRP A 151 16.81 1.71 12.81
CA TRP A 151 17.06 2.28 11.49
C TRP A 151 16.85 1.24 10.43
N PHE A 152 16.12 1.61 9.36
CA PHE A 152 16.06 0.79 8.17
C PHE A 152 17.44 0.62 7.54
N GLN A 153 17.68 -0.58 7.03
CA GLN A 153 18.84 -0.89 6.21
C GLN A 153 18.43 -0.85 4.74
N PRO A 154 19.14 -0.14 3.87
CA PRO A 154 18.84 -0.16 2.46
C PRO A 154 19.06 -1.56 1.88
N THR A 155 18.15 -1.98 1.00
CA THR A 155 18.29 -3.24 0.28
C THR A 155 19.52 -3.17 -0.63
N ARG A 156 20.47 -4.09 -0.47
CA ARG A 156 21.78 -4.06 -1.15
C ARG A 156 21.69 -4.45 -2.64
N GLU A 157 20.68 -5.23 -3.01
CA GLU A 157 20.51 -5.79 -4.36
C GLU A 157 19.71 -4.87 -5.26
N THR A 158 19.94 -3.58 -5.18
CA THR A 158 19.30 -2.58 -6.01
C THR A 158 20.25 -2.04 -7.07
N GLU A 159 19.72 -1.67 -8.21
CA GLU A 159 20.46 -0.96 -9.26
C GLU A 159 20.05 0.53 -9.31
N THR A 160 20.99 1.36 -9.72
CA THR A 160 20.71 2.77 -9.99
C THR A 160 19.75 2.89 -11.18
N ALA A 161 18.71 3.69 -11.01
CA ALA A 161 17.72 3.94 -12.06
C ALA A 161 17.28 5.41 -12.05
N LEU A 162 16.93 5.91 -13.22
CA LEU A 162 16.07 7.09 -13.33
C LEU A 162 14.62 6.64 -13.23
N VAL A 163 13.97 6.90 -12.12
CA VAL A 163 12.54 6.62 -11.92
C VAL A 163 11.77 7.91 -12.13
N HIS A 164 10.95 7.97 -13.17
CA HIS A 164 10.20 9.14 -13.54
C HIS A 164 8.70 8.85 -13.59
N GLN A 165 7.94 9.62 -12.84
CA GLN A 165 6.48 9.57 -12.79
C GLN A 165 5.91 10.75 -13.58
N GLN A 166 4.86 10.51 -14.35
CA GLN A 166 4.24 11.54 -15.20
C GLN A 166 2.71 11.44 -15.15
N ASN A 167 2.08 12.60 -15.09
CA ASN A 167 0.64 12.75 -15.13
C ASN A 167 0.25 13.77 -16.19
N ILE A 168 -0.60 13.37 -17.13
CA ILE A 168 -1.09 14.18 -18.23
C ILE A 168 -2.58 14.42 -17.99
N ASN A 169 -2.98 15.68 -17.90
CA ASN A 169 -4.37 16.08 -17.79
C ASN A 169 -4.73 16.94 -18.99
N PHE A 170 -5.90 16.69 -19.56
CA PHE A 170 -6.40 17.55 -20.64
C PHE A 170 -7.88 17.86 -20.44
N VAL A 171 -8.24 19.04 -20.89
CA VAL A 171 -9.63 19.50 -21.00
C VAL A 171 -9.76 20.22 -22.34
N ALA A 172 -10.81 19.92 -23.08
CA ALA A 172 -11.08 20.58 -24.34
C ALA A 172 -12.58 20.76 -24.52
N ASP A 173 -12.95 21.96 -24.89
CA ASP A 173 -14.26 22.31 -25.42
C ASP A 173 -14.08 23.13 -26.70
N ARG A 174 -15.17 23.70 -27.21
CA ARG A 174 -15.16 24.49 -28.45
C ARG A 174 -14.26 25.72 -28.37
N ASP A 175 -14.15 26.33 -27.20
CA ASP A 175 -13.57 27.67 -27.04
C ASP A 175 -12.28 27.67 -26.20
N TYR A 176 -12.04 26.54 -25.51
CA TYR A 176 -10.91 26.38 -24.58
C TYR A 176 -10.32 24.97 -24.67
N GLN A 177 -9.02 24.91 -24.76
CA GLN A 177 -8.23 23.68 -24.71
C GLN A 177 -7.06 23.87 -23.75
N SER A 178 -6.87 22.92 -22.88
CA SER A 178 -5.76 22.91 -21.93
C SER A 178 -5.17 21.51 -21.80
N VAL A 179 -3.85 21.43 -21.83
CA VAL A 179 -3.09 20.21 -21.54
C VAL A 179 -2.06 20.56 -20.48
N ASN A 180 -2.05 19.81 -19.42
CA ASN A 180 -1.06 19.93 -18.33
C ASN A 180 -0.32 18.60 -18.20
N VAL A 181 1.00 18.66 -18.27
CA VAL A 181 1.89 17.52 -18.05
C VAL A 181 2.76 17.80 -16.83
N GLN A 182 2.61 16.98 -15.81
CA GLN A 182 3.43 17.05 -14.60
C GLN A 182 4.37 15.85 -14.54
N GLY A 183 5.61 16.08 -14.17
CA GLY A 183 6.61 15.03 -14.05
C GLY A 183 7.47 15.18 -12.79
N ASN A 184 7.73 14.04 -12.12
CA ASN A 184 8.70 13.95 -11.04
C ASN A 184 9.68 12.83 -11.35
N GLY A 185 10.97 13.16 -11.40
CA GLY A 185 12.07 12.23 -11.70
C GLY A 185 13.06 12.15 -10.54
N ALA A 186 13.42 10.94 -10.12
CA ALA A 186 14.47 10.67 -9.16
C ALA A 186 15.54 9.78 -9.77
N LEU A 187 16.81 10.16 -9.62
CA LEU A 187 17.98 9.41 -10.09
C LEU A 187 18.94 9.20 -8.92
N ALA A 188 19.22 7.98 -8.54
CA ALA A 188 20.25 7.68 -7.54
C ALA A 188 21.63 8.00 -8.12
N VAL A 189 22.44 8.71 -7.32
CA VAL A 189 23.82 9.06 -7.67
C VAL A 189 24.82 8.33 -6.77
N THR A 190 24.46 8.20 -5.50
CA THR A 190 25.19 7.44 -4.50
C THR A 190 24.25 6.47 -3.79
N GLN A 191 24.77 5.63 -2.90
CA GLN A 191 23.98 4.68 -2.13
C GLN A 191 22.89 5.37 -1.28
N ASP A 192 23.19 6.56 -0.73
CA ASP A 192 22.35 7.33 0.17
C ASP A 192 22.03 8.72 -0.40
N GLY A 193 22.20 8.91 -1.72
CA GLY A 193 21.97 10.20 -2.35
C GLY A 193 21.40 10.12 -3.75
N TYR A 194 20.57 11.12 -4.09
CA TYR A 194 19.85 11.18 -5.36
C TYR A 194 19.60 12.62 -5.83
N VAL A 195 19.39 12.75 -7.12
CA VAL A 195 18.88 13.98 -7.76
C VAL A 195 17.36 13.83 -7.92
N ASN A 196 16.63 14.89 -7.63
CA ASN A 196 15.20 14.98 -7.91
C ASN A 196 14.92 16.19 -8.81
N VAL A 197 14.02 15.99 -9.78
CA VAL A 197 13.50 17.06 -10.65
C VAL A 197 11.99 16.93 -10.72
N ASP A 198 11.30 18.01 -10.37
CA ASP A 198 9.85 18.15 -10.44
C ASP A 198 9.52 19.28 -11.40
N TRP A 199 8.78 19.01 -12.45
CA TRP A 199 8.49 19.94 -13.51
C TRP A 199 7.03 19.86 -13.95
N ASN A 200 6.56 20.96 -14.53
CA ASN A 200 5.23 21.09 -15.08
C ASN A 200 5.27 21.78 -16.44
N TRP A 201 4.53 21.25 -17.40
CA TRP A 201 4.28 21.91 -18.68
C TRP A 201 2.78 22.16 -18.81
N LEU A 202 2.43 23.41 -19.11
CA LEU A 202 1.07 23.85 -19.33
C LEU A 202 0.93 24.43 -20.73
N GLY A 203 0.07 23.84 -21.53
CA GLY A 203 -0.36 24.39 -22.80
C GLY A 203 -1.84 24.75 -22.74
N GLN A 204 -2.17 26.01 -23.00
CA GLN A 204 -3.55 26.49 -23.04
C GLN A 204 -3.81 27.25 -24.34
N ARG A 205 -4.97 27.03 -24.89
CA ARG A 205 -5.46 27.71 -26.06
C ARG A 205 -6.91 28.12 -25.83
N SER A 206 -7.18 29.40 -25.90
CA SER A 206 -8.51 29.97 -25.96
C SER A 206 -8.72 30.76 -27.25
N ARG A 207 -9.89 31.31 -27.47
CA ARG A 207 -10.14 32.17 -28.66
C ARG A 207 -9.25 33.40 -28.74
N GLU A 208 -8.82 33.90 -27.58
CA GLU A 208 -8.11 35.19 -27.50
C GLU A 208 -6.63 35.00 -27.10
N GLN A 209 -6.25 33.93 -26.52
CA GLN A 209 -4.91 33.69 -25.94
C GLN A 209 -4.38 32.30 -26.24
N HIS A 210 -3.11 32.24 -26.52
CA HIS A 210 -2.30 31.04 -26.61
C HIS A 210 -1.16 31.18 -25.62
N MET A 211 -1.10 30.29 -24.65
CA MET A 211 -0.07 30.26 -23.61
C MET A 211 0.60 28.87 -23.57
N GLN A 212 1.91 28.91 -23.53
CA GLN A 212 2.72 27.73 -23.23
C GLN A 212 3.72 28.11 -22.16
N ASP A 213 3.77 27.29 -21.11
CA ASP A 213 4.67 27.53 -19.99
C ASP A 213 5.31 26.24 -19.52
N VAL A 214 6.61 26.28 -19.24
CA VAL A 214 7.38 25.19 -18.65
C VAL A 214 7.97 25.68 -17.35
N THR A 215 7.54 25.09 -16.26
CA THR A 215 8.00 25.43 -14.92
C THR A 215 8.76 24.28 -14.30
N VAL A 216 9.95 24.53 -13.80
CA VAL A 216 10.67 23.61 -12.92
C VAL A 216 10.34 23.99 -11.49
N ASN A 217 9.58 23.14 -10.82
CA ASN A 217 9.15 23.38 -9.44
C ASN A 217 10.27 23.14 -8.44
N ASN A 218 11.05 22.10 -8.68
CA ASN A 218 12.20 21.71 -7.87
C ASN A 218 13.25 21.02 -8.73
N ALA A 219 14.51 21.32 -8.45
CA ALA A 219 15.65 20.62 -9.04
C ALA A 219 16.81 20.62 -8.04
N TRP A 220 17.02 19.52 -7.36
CA TRP A 220 18.03 19.46 -6.31
C TRP A 220 18.70 18.08 -6.21
N PHE A 221 19.91 18.09 -5.66
CA PHE A 221 20.63 16.91 -5.21
C PHE A 221 20.52 16.80 -3.69
N ARG A 222 20.28 15.61 -3.18
CA ARG A 222 20.27 15.27 -1.76
C ARG A 222 21.24 14.16 -1.46
N GLN A 223 22.01 14.32 -0.38
CA GLN A 223 22.85 13.32 0.21
C GLN A 223 22.48 13.14 1.68
N ASP A 224 22.12 11.93 2.07
CA ASP A 224 21.91 11.58 3.48
C ASP A 224 23.24 11.19 4.13
N LEU A 225 23.38 11.62 5.39
CA LEU A 225 24.60 11.43 6.17
C LEU A 225 24.25 10.68 7.45
N TRP A 226 24.93 9.53 7.67
CA TRP A 226 24.76 8.70 8.87
C TRP A 226 23.32 8.33 9.19
N ARG A 227 22.40 8.37 8.19
CA ARG A 227 20.97 8.11 8.32
C ARG A 227 20.21 9.05 9.29
N LYS A 228 20.86 10.09 9.76
CA LYS A 228 20.34 11.06 10.75
C LYS A 228 20.19 12.46 10.19
N TYR A 229 21.03 12.81 9.22
CA TYR A 229 21.10 14.15 8.67
C TYR A 229 21.06 14.10 7.15
N TYR A 230 20.77 15.21 6.54
CA TYR A 230 20.83 15.37 5.10
C TYR A 230 21.42 16.73 4.69
N VAL A 231 21.92 16.77 3.49
CA VAL A 231 22.30 17.99 2.79
C VAL A 231 21.61 18.00 1.42
N GLN A 232 21.02 19.12 1.05
CA GLN A 232 20.41 19.33 -0.27
C GLN A 232 21.04 20.56 -0.92
N LEU A 233 21.23 20.50 -2.25
CA LEU A 233 21.80 21.58 -3.07
C LEU A 233 20.93 21.73 -4.31
N GLY A 234 20.53 22.96 -4.61
CA GLY A 234 19.73 23.25 -5.80
C GLY A 234 18.54 24.15 -5.52
N GLU A 235 17.50 23.97 -6.32
CA GLU A 235 16.24 24.69 -6.22
C GLU A 235 15.22 23.85 -5.44
N MET A 236 14.83 24.32 -4.25
CA MET A 236 14.11 23.57 -3.26
C MET A 236 12.89 24.33 -2.75
N ASP A 237 11.76 23.65 -2.66
CA ASP A 237 10.57 24.13 -1.95
C ASP A 237 10.56 23.70 -0.47
N THR A 238 9.42 23.87 0.20
CA THR A 238 9.25 23.58 1.63
C THR A 238 8.65 22.20 1.90
N ARG A 239 8.24 21.45 0.87
CA ARG A 239 7.52 20.18 1.04
C ARG A 239 8.29 19.16 1.88
N ASP A 240 9.58 19.06 1.65
CA ASP A 240 10.42 18.13 2.38
C ASP A 240 10.52 18.46 3.87
N LEU A 241 10.52 19.74 4.24
CA LEU A 241 10.63 20.19 5.64
C LEU A 241 9.45 19.67 6.50
N PHE A 242 8.26 19.57 5.90
CA PHE A 242 7.05 19.11 6.55
C PHE A 242 6.85 17.59 6.51
N SER A 243 7.81 16.87 5.96
CA SER A 243 7.81 15.42 5.83
C SER A 243 8.85 14.76 6.73
N ASN A 244 8.78 13.44 6.83
CA ASN A 244 9.82 12.65 7.50
C ASN A 244 11.20 12.84 6.85
N ALA A 245 11.26 13.15 5.56
CA ALA A 245 12.51 13.42 4.85
C ALA A 245 13.21 14.66 5.39
N GLY A 246 12.48 15.70 5.81
CA GLY A 246 13.01 16.96 6.33
C GLY A 246 12.87 17.15 7.84
N GLY A 247 12.65 16.10 8.62
CA GLY A 247 12.56 16.17 10.07
C GLY A 247 11.18 16.55 10.61
N ASN A 248 10.16 16.65 9.76
CA ASN A 248 8.77 16.92 10.16
C ASN A 248 8.62 18.22 10.99
N ILE A 249 9.32 19.28 10.57
CA ILE A 249 9.28 20.60 11.22
C ILE A 249 8.16 21.42 10.59
N THR A 250 7.16 21.77 11.38
CA THR A 250 6.00 22.55 10.93
C THR A 250 6.04 23.96 11.49
N LEU A 251 6.26 24.94 10.62
CA LEU A 251 6.20 26.37 10.88
C LEU A 251 5.17 26.97 9.92
N SER A 252 3.96 27.16 10.38
CA SER A 252 2.81 27.40 9.51
C SER A 252 2.65 28.84 9.05
N GLN A 253 3.21 29.77 9.77
CA GLN A 253 3.13 31.20 9.46
C GLN A 253 4.47 31.81 9.08
N LEU A 254 5.59 31.15 9.40
CA LEU A 254 6.90 31.65 9.01
C LEU A 254 6.98 31.70 7.47
N PRO A 255 7.35 32.84 6.88
CA PRO A 255 7.53 32.91 5.45
C PRO A 255 8.73 32.07 5.00
N ILE A 256 8.47 30.81 4.68
CA ILE A 256 9.43 29.87 4.14
C ILE A 256 9.02 29.61 2.70
N GLY A 257 9.79 30.10 1.76
CA GLY A 257 9.51 29.95 0.35
C GLY A 257 10.50 29.03 -0.37
N LYS A 258 10.35 28.98 -1.68
CA LYS A 258 11.27 28.28 -2.59
C LYS A 258 12.61 29.04 -2.61
N ILE A 259 13.69 28.31 -2.50
CA ILE A 259 15.05 28.86 -2.52
C ILE A 259 15.91 28.16 -3.56
N ARG A 260 16.85 28.88 -4.12
CA ARG A 260 17.99 28.34 -4.87
C ARG A 260 19.24 28.47 -4.00
N GLY A 261 19.73 27.37 -3.48
CA GLY A 261 20.81 27.39 -2.50
C GLY A 261 21.12 26.05 -1.88
N MET A 262 21.41 26.05 -0.60
CA MET A 262 21.77 24.89 0.18
C MET A 262 20.85 24.75 1.40
N ARG A 263 20.50 23.51 1.73
CA ARG A 263 19.77 23.12 2.93
C ARG A 263 20.47 21.97 3.61
N ALA A 264 20.54 22.01 4.92
CA ALA A 264 20.98 20.90 5.76
C ALA A 264 19.99 20.74 6.93
N GLY A 265 19.83 19.53 7.42
CA GLY A 265 18.95 19.30 8.56
C GLY A 265 18.95 17.84 9.04
N SER A 266 18.15 17.59 10.03
CA SER A 266 17.84 16.25 10.52
C SER A 266 16.82 15.56 9.62
N THR A 267 16.86 14.23 9.55
CA THR A 267 15.89 13.43 8.80
C THR A 267 15.34 12.28 9.63
N ARG A 268 14.07 11.97 9.44
CA ARG A 268 13.40 10.78 9.97
C ARG A 268 13.19 9.69 8.91
N ALA A 269 13.63 9.93 7.67
CA ALA A 269 13.38 9.04 6.54
C ALA A 269 13.85 7.59 6.75
N TRP A 270 14.92 7.42 7.53
CA TRP A 270 15.51 6.12 7.80
C TRP A 270 14.97 5.42 9.05
N ILE A 271 14.11 6.08 9.80
CA ILE A 271 13.61 5.57 11.07
C ILE A 271 12.55 4.51 10.83
N ASN A 272 12.70 3.38 11.51
CA ASN A 272 11.65 2.36 11.54
C ASN A 272 10.52 2.81 12.49
N PRO A 273 9.35 3.25 12.00
CA PRO A 273 8.28 3.78 12.85
C PRO A 273 7.72 2.71 13.79
N VAL A 274 7.73 1.44 13.38
CA VAL A 274 7.27 0.32 14.21
C VAL A 274 8.12 0.16 15.46
N GLN A 275 9.41 0.48 15.36
CA GLN A 275 10.35 0.39 16.48
C GLN A 275 10.33 1.60 17.41
N GLN A 276 9.86 2.75 16.94
CA GLN A 276 9.82 4.00 17.69
C GLN A 276 8.47 4.31 18.31
N SER A 277 7.39 3.84 17.76
CA SER A 277 6.07 4.08 18.29
C SER A 277 5.85 3.22 19.53
N GLN A 278 6.25 3.72 20.68
CA GLN A 278 5.87 3.14 21.96
C GLN A 278 4.45 3.62 22.30
N GLY A 279 3.56 2.67 22.57
CA GLY A 279 2.30 2.98 23.22
C GLY A 279 2.49 3.22 24.73
N THR A 280 1.38 3.34 25.45
CA THR A 280 1.39 3.36 26.93
C THR A 280 2.19 2.15 27.43
N PRO A 281 3.17 2.35 28.34
CA PRO A 281 3.95 1.23 28.87
C PRO A 281 3.04 0.22 29.57
N VAL A 282 3.08 -1.02 29.13
CA VAL A 282 2.39 -2.13 29.75
C VAL A 282 3.37 -2.82 30.70
N THR A 283 3.25 -2.55 31.99
CA THR A 283 4.13 -3.11 33.03
C THR A 283 3.42 -4.22 33.79
N VAL A 284 4.10 -5.34 33.99
CA VAL A 284 3.61 -6.49 34.74
C VAL A 284 4.59 -6.88 35.84
N PHE A 285 4.07 -7.35 36.99
CA PHE A 285 4.86 -7.86 38.10
C PHE A 285 4.79 -9.37 38.12
N LEU A 286 5.93 -10.03 37.98
CA LEU A 286 6.07 -11.47 37.93
C LEU A 286 6.80 -12.01 39.15
N SER A 287 6.21 -13.02 39.79
CA SER A 287 6.82 -13.73 40.93
C SER A 287 7.91 -14.70 40.47
N HIS A 288 7.70 -15.29 39.29
CA HIS A 288 8.60 -16.25 38.65
C HIS A 288 8.72 -15.90 37.17
N ASP A 289 9.64 -16.54 36.48
CA ASP A 289 9.72 -16.45 35.02
C ASP A 289 8.40 -16.92 34.40
N ALA A 290 7.82 -16.10 33.54
CA ALA A 290 6.49 -16.34 33.00
C ALA A 290 6.40 -16.03 31.52
N ARG A 291 5.50 -16.73 30.83
CA ARG A 291 5.02 -16.35 29.50
C ARG A 291 3.77 -15.48 29.65
N ILE A 292 3.75 -14.38 28.91
CA ILE A 292 2.64 -13.43 28.89
C ILE A 292 2.09 -13.34 27.50
N ASP A 293 0.83 -13.71 27.31
CA ASP A 293 0.11 -13.51 26.05
C ASP A 293 -0.71 -12.23 26.17
N ALA A 294 -0.33 -11.20 25.41
CA ALA A 294 -1.08 -9.96 25.30
C ALA A 294 -2.13 -10.06 24.20
N ARG A 295 -3.38 -9.74 24.55
CA ARG A 295 -4.53 -9.87 23.63
C ARG A 295 -5.37 -8.61 23.59
N ARG A 296 -5.96 -8.34 22.40
CA ARG A 296 -7.04 -7.39 22.20
C ARG A 296 -8.31 -8.16 21.85
N GLY A 297 -9.19 -8.35 22.84
CA GLY A 297 -10.31 -9.28 22.66
C GLY A 297 -9.83 -10.68 22.30
N ASN A 298 -10.15 -11.15 21.11
CA ASN A 298 -9.73 -12.48 20.62
C ASN A 298 -8.39 -12.48 19.87
N GLN A 299 -7.87 -11.33 19.51
CA GLN A 299 -6.63 -11.19 18.75
C GLN A 299 -5.41 -11.24 19.66
N LEU A 300 -4.46 -12.13 19.39
CA LEU A 300 -3.16 -12.15 20.07
C LEU A 300 -2.29 -11.03 19.49
N LEU A 301 -1.82 -10.11 20.34
CA LEU A 301 -0.93 -9.01 19.97
C LEU A 301 0.55 -9.41 20.09
N GLY A 302 0.86 -10.35 20.99
CA GLY A 302 2.21 -10.85 21.19
C GLY A 302 2.30 -11.79 22.36
N SER A 303 3.33 -12.64 22.36
CA SER A 303 3.72 -13.51 23.48
C SER A 303 5.12 -13.14 23.93
N PHE A 304 5.28 -12.91 25.24
CA PHE A 304 6.51 -12.44 25.85
C PHE A 304 6.95 -13.43 26.92
N TYR A 305 8.22 -13.83 26.91
CA TYR A 305 8.84 -14.58 27.97
C TYR A 305 9.69 -13.62 28.80
N LEU A 306 9.27 -13.38 30.03
CA LEU A 306 9.88 -12.39 30.91
C LEU A 306 10.31 -13.04 32.22
N ASN A 307 11.41 -12.52 32.75
CA ASN A 307 11.95 -12.98 34.04
C ASN A 307 11.13 -12.43 35.20
N ALA A 308 11.29 -13.02 36.38
CA ALA A 308 10.71 -12.51 37.61
C ALA A 308 11.06 -11.03 37.88
N GLY A 309 10.14 -10.28 38.47
CA GLY A 309 10.29 -8.86 38.79
C GLY A 309 9.28 -7.97 38.07
N ALA A 310 9.53 -6.66 38.13
CA ALA A 310 8.77 -5.68 37.37
C ALA A 310 9.30 -5.66 35.93
N GLN A 311 8.46 -6.02 34.97
CA GLN A 311 8.82 -6.12 33.56
C GLN A 311 7.89 -5.25 32.72
N THR A 312 8.44 -4.62 31.68
CA THR A 312 7.65 -3.84 30.73
C THR A 312 7.63 -4.57 29.39
N LEU A 313 6.43 -4.78 28.85
CA LEU A 313 6.23 -5.44 27.57
C LEU A 313 6.70 -4.53 26.42
N ASP A 314 7.22 -5.14 25.36
CA ASP A 314 7.50 -4.45 24.12
C ASP A 314 6.19 -4.27 23.30
N THR A 315 5.61 -3.08 23.40
CA THR A 315 4.33 -2.75 22.76
C THR A 315 4.46 -2.16 21.36
N ARG A 316 5.65 -2.19 20.77
CA ARG A 316 5.93 -1.59 19.45
C ARG A 316 5.16 -2.22 18.31
N ALA A 317 4.85 -3.50 18.42
CA ALA A 317 4.05 -4.23 17.42
C ALA A 317 2.54 -4.13 17.65
N PHE A 318 2.08 -3.51 18.74
CA PHE A 318 0.65 -3.42 19.03
C PHE A 318 -0.02 -2.44 18.05
N PRO A 319 -1.24 -2.72 17.60
CA PRO A 319 -1.99 -1.82 16.71
C PRO A 319 -2.19 -0.42 17.32
N GLU A 320 -2.34 0.57 16.46
CA GLU A 320 -2.72 1.92 16.87
C GLU A 320 -4.17 1.95 17.38
N GLY A 321 -4.42 2.85 18.31
CA GLY A 321 -5.74 3.04 18.92
C GLY A 321 -5.67 3.07 20.46
N SER A 322 -6.83 3.28 21.07
CA SER A 322 -7.04 3.17 22.51
C SER A 322 -7.91 1.94 22.78
N TYR A 323 -7.39 0.98 23.54
CA TYR A 323 -8.09 -0.26 23.83
C TYR A 323 -7.51 -0.95 25.08
N THR A 324 -8.26 -1.88 25.63
CA THR A 324 -7.79 -2.71 26.73
C THR A 324 -6.99 -3.89 26.18
N VAL A 325 -5.79 -4.07 26.72
CA VAL A 325 -4.95 -5.25 26.49
C VAL A 325 -5.15 -6.21 27.65
N THR A 326 -5.63 -7.41 27.36
CA THR A 326 -5.72 -8.50 28.34
C THR A 326 -4.42 -9.29 28.32
N LEU A 327 -3.70 -9.30 29.44
CA LEU A 327 -2.49 -10.07 29.66
C LEU A 327 -2.84 -11.39 30.30
N ALA A 328 -2.65 -12.49 29.60
CA ALA A 328 -2.74 -13.83 30.15
C ALA A 328 -1.35 -14.29 30.60
N ILE A 329 -1.14 -14.44 31.91
CA ILE A 329 0.16 -14.75 32.51
C ILE A 329 0.22 -16.24 32.81
N TYR A 330 1.18 -16.94 32.22
CA TYR A 330 1.40 -18.37 32.34
C TYR A 330 2.71 -18.64 33.05
N GLU A 331 2.65 -19.35 34.19
CA GLU A 331 3.80 -19.90 34.87
C GLU A 331 3.79 -21.43 34.72
N ASN A 332 4.91 -22.01 34.31
CA ASN A 332 5.01 -23.47 34.05
C ASN A 332 3.89 -24.00 33.13
N ASN A 333 3.55 -23.24 32.07
CA ASN A 333 2.48 -23.55 31.13
C ASN A 333 1.06 -23.58 31.68
N ARG A 334 0.86 -23.15 32.91
CA ARG A 334 -0.47 -23.04 33.55
C ARG A 334 -0.86 -21.57 33.63
N LEU A 335 -2.05 -21.23 33.15
CA LEU A 335 -2.59 -19.87 33.30
C LEU A 335 -2.74 -19.56 34.79
N LEU A 336 -1.99 -18.57 35.26
CA LEU A 336 -2.01 -18.14 36.65
C LEU A 336 -3.09 -17.07 36.86
N ARG A 337 -3.08 -16.05 36.04
CA ARG A 337 -4.01 -14.92 36.13
C ARG A 337 -4.13 -14.18 34.80
N THR A 338 -5.15 -13.35 34.70
CA THR A 338 -5.34 -12.37 33.61
C THR A 338 -5.38 -10.97 34.20
N GLU A 339 -4.75 -10.01 33.54
CA GLU A 339 -4.75 -8.60 33.91
C GLU A 339 -5.22 -7.77 32.71
N ASP A 340 -6.15 -6.86 32.93
CA ASP A 340 -6.60 -5.93 31.90
C ASP A 340 -5.88 -4.59 32.08
N VAL A 341 -5.11 -4.19 31.08
CA VAL A 341 -4.30 -2.98 31.10
C VAL A 341 -4.78 -2.04 30.00
N PRO A 342 -5.13 -0.80 30.33
CA PRO A 342 -5.45 0.19 29.31
C PRO A 342 -4.20 0.51 28.48
N PHE A 343 -4.35 0.50 27.17
CA PHE A 343 -3.29 0.77 26.23
C PHE A 343 -3.75 1.80 25.21
N THR A 344 -2.92 2.81 25.00
CA THR A 344 -3.15 3.83 23.98
C THR A 344 -1.88 3.99 23.15
N ARG A 345 -2.01 3.85 21.85
CA ARG A 345 -1.00 4.18 20.87
C ARG A 345 -1.61 5.10 19.83
N THR A 346 -1.12 6.31 19.74
CA THR A 346 -1.52 7.26 18.70
C THR A 346 -0.58 7.09 17.51
N GLY A 347 -1.12 7.20 16.28
CA GLY A 347 -0.32 7.18 15.06
C GLY A 347 0.63 8.37 14.88
N MET A 348 0.67 9.26 15.87
CA MET A 348 1.66 10.34 15.93
C MET A 348 2.96 9.78 16.50
N THR A 349 4.05 9.93 15.76
CA THR A 349 5.39 9.61 16.26
C THR A 349 5.68 10.47 17.49
N PRO A 350 6.11 9.89 18.61
CA PRO A 350 6.43 10.65 19.80
C PRO A 350 7.55 11.66 19.52
N PHE A 351 7.53 12.76 20.24
CA PHE A 351 8.62 13.74 20.20
C PHE A 351 9.81 13.15 20.97
N ASP A 352 10.72 12.49 20.29
CA ASP A 352 11.79 11.71 20.89
C ASP A 352 13.19 12.33 20.71
N ARG A 353 13.31 13.28 19.77
CA ARG A 353 14.60 13.89 19.44
C ARG A 353 14.47 15.32 18.98
N VAL A 354 15.61 16.03 19.04
CA VAL A 354 15.74 17.36 18.47
C VAL A 354 15.81 17.26 16.94
N GLU A 355 14.93 17.98 16.27
CA GLU A 355 14.90 18.11 14.82
C GLU A 355 15.25 19.54 14.44
N TRP A 356 15.98 19.72 13.34
CA TRP A 356 16.44 21.03 12.92
C TRP A 356 16.65 21.08 11.41
N PHE A 357 16.56 22.29 10.86
CA PHE A 357 17.04 22.60 9.52
C PHE A 357 17.70 23.97 9.51
N LEU A 358 18.62 24.13 8.57
CA LEU A 358 19.24 25.39 8.19
C LEU A 358 19.27 25.46 6.68
N GLN A 359 18.84 26.59 6.11
CA GLN A 359 18.93 26.81 4.68
C GLN A 359 19.34 28.24 4.38
N ALA A 360 20.10 28.40 3.29
CA ALA A 360 20.57 29.69 2.79
C ALA A 360 20.67 29.66 1.27
N GLY A 361 20.36 30.79 0.67
CA GLY A 361 20.38 30.92 -0.78
C GLY A 361 19.74 32.23 -1.23
N GLU A 362 19.22 32.20 -2.43
CA GLU A 362 18.44 33.30 -3.01
C GLU A 362 16.97 32.85 -3.14
N THR A 363 16.06 33.79 -3.01
CA THR A 363 14.64 33.57 -3.30
C THR A 363 14.47 33.33 -4.79
N ASP A 364 13.68 32.31 -5.12
CA ASP A 364 13.32 32.05 -6.50
C ASP A 364 11.99 32.73 -6.80
N ASN A 365 12.05 33.94 -7.33
CA ASN A 365 10.87 34.69 -7.75
C ASN A 365 10.82 34.74 -9.27
N ASP A 366 9.82 34.06 -9.84
CA ASP A 366 9.52 34.10 -11.26
C ASP A 366 8.85 35.42 -11.71
N SER A 367 8.50 36.30 -10.77
CA SER A 367 7.90 37.59 -11.11
C SER A 367 8.98 38.62 -11.47
N GLN A 368 8.88 39.21 -12.65
CA GLN A 368 9.78 40.30 -13.09
C GLN A 368 9.81 41.52 -12.16
N GLN A 369 8.96 41.55 -11.14
CA GLN A 369 8.81 42.71 -10.24
C GLN A 369 9.63 42.61 -8.94
N ASP A 370 10.09 41.40 -8.55
CA ASP A 370 10.88 41.23 -7.33
C ASP A 370 12.25 40.63 -7.66
N PRO A 371 13.35 41.41 -7.45
CA PRO A 371 14.69 40.89 -7.69
C PRO A 371 15.01 39.77 -6.69
N ARG A 372 15.76 38.75 -7.13
CA ARG A 372 16.31 37.73 -6.28
C ARG A 372 16.99 38.32 -5.04
N SER A 373 16.57 37.92 -3.89
CA SER A 373 17.09 38.42 -2.62
C SER A 373 17.76 37.28 -1.82
N PRO A 374 18.89 37.56 -1.15
CA PRO A 374 19.46 36.60 -0.24
C PRO A 374 18.51 36.32 0.92
N VAL A 375 18.40 35.06 1.26
CA VAL A 375 17.56 34.55 2.36
C VAL A 375 18.31 33.52 3.16
N ALA A 376 18.17 33.59 4.49
CA ALA A 376 18.62 32.56 5.42
C ALA A 376 17.45 32.18 6.34
N GLN A 377 17.28 30.91 6.56
CA GLN A 377 16.19 30.37 7.37
C GLN A 377 16.71 29.23 8.25
N ALA A 378 16.22 29.15 9.45
CA ALA A 378 16.51 28.09 10.39
C ALA A 378 15.26 27.71 11.17
N GLY A 379 15.17 26.45 11.55
CA GLY A 379 14.13 25.97 12.42
C GLY A 379 14.64 24.81 13.29
N VAL A 380 14.12 24.76 14.50
CA VAL A 380 14.41 23.69 15.47
C VAL A 380 13.13 23.25 16.16
N ARG A 381 12.97 21.97 16.35
CA ARG A 381 11.91 21.36 17.15
C ARG A 381 12.53 20.65 18.33
N LEU A 382 12.14 21.11 19.52
CA LEU A 382 12.64 20.62 20.79
C LEU A 382 11.56 19.80 21.50
N PRO A 383 11.75 18.51 21.72
CA PRO A 383 10.86 17.72 22.55
C PRO A 383 11.03 18.15 24.02
N ILE A 384 9.93 18.57 24.65
CA ILE A 384 9.88 18.85 26.10
C ILE A 384 9.50 17.55 26.82
N THR A 385 8.51 16.85 26.28
CA THR A 385 8.12 15.50 26.68
C THR A 385 7.78 14.68 25.43
N ALA A 386 7.49 13.41 25.58
CA ALA A 386 7.05 12.58 24.46
C ALA A 386 5.77 13.09 23.75
N THR A 387 4.99 13.93 24.45
CA THR A 387 3.70 14.45 23.95
C THR A 387 3.67 15.96 23.79
N LEU A 388 4.73 16.67 24.17
CA LEU A 388 4.84 18.13 24.13
C LEU A 388 6.13 18.54 23.44
N ALA A 389 6.04 19.35 22.39
CA ALA A 389 7.20 19.89 21.70
C ALA A 389 7.08 21.39 21.44
N LEU A 390 8.20 22.08 21.52
CA LEU A 390 8.37 23.47 21.10
C LEU A 390 9.09 23.50 19.76
N THR A 391 8.48 24.15 18.77
CA THR A 391 9.07 24.40 17.47
C THR A 391 9.36 25.90 17.33
N SER A 392 10.60 26.26 17.06
CA SER A 392 11.01 27.65 16.84
C SER A 392 11.69 27.79 15.49
N GLY A 393 11.41 28.86 14.76
CA GLY A 393 12.05 29.14 13.49
C GLY A 393 12.20 30.61 13.23
N ALA A 394 13.16 30.93 12.37
CA ALA A 394 13.45 32.29 11.94
C ALA A 394 13.73 32.35 10.43
N THR A 395 13.30 33.44 9.81
CA THR A 395 13.61 33.80 8.42
C THR A 395 14.23 35.20 8.41
N VAL A 396 15.34 35.35 7.72
CA VAL A 396 16.01 36.62 7.54
C VAL A 396 16.20 36.85 6.03
N THR A 397 15.64 37.92 5.56
CA THR A 397 15.84 38.42 4.20
C THR A 397 16.59 39.76 4.26
N ARG A 398 16.85 40.36 3.13
CA ARG A 398 17.48 41.69 3.06
C ARG A 398 16.65 42.77 3.76
N GLN A 399 15.33 42.64 3.73
CA GLN A 399 14.39 43.66 4.21
C GLN A 399 13.65 43.26 5.48
N HIS A 400 13.33 41.99 5.64
CA HIS A 400 12.45 41.50 6.72
C HIS A 400 13.12 40.43 7.58
N ARG A 401 12.75 40.38 8.83
CA ARG A 401 13.13 39.37 9.79
C ARG A 401 11.87 38.82 10.46
N PHE A 402 11.69 37.52 10.45
CA PHE A 402 10.55 36.88 11.06
C PHE A 402 11.01 35.84 12.05
N ALA A 403 10.24 35.65 13.11
CA ALA A 403 10.40 34.55 14.05
C ALA A 403 9.03 33.94 14.41
N GLU A 404 8.93 32.63 14.36
CA GLU A 404 7.74 31.89 14.73
C GLU A 404 8.10 30.90 15.85
N ASN A 405 7.24 30.85 16.90
CA ASN A 405 7.31 29.86 17.95
C ASN A 405 5.98 29.14 18.01
N ALA A 406 6.01 27.81 17.97
CA ALA A 406 4.83 26.95 18.02
C ALA A 406 4.99 25.91 19.13
N LEU A 407 3.92 25.70 19.90
CA LEU A 407 3.81 24.68 20.92
C LEU A 407 2.80 23.64 20.44
N ASP A 408 3.23 22.42 20.28
CA ASP A 408 2.41 21.27 19.92
C ASP A 408 2.26 20.36 21.14
N TRP A 409 1.02 20.07 21.50
CA TRP A 409 0.70 19.15 22.58
C TRP A 409 -0.41 18.20 22.17
N TYR A 410 -0.21 16.92 22.42
CA TYR A 410 -1.25 15.91 22.29
C TYR A 410 -1.36 15.08 23.57
N HIS A 411 -2.56 14.70 23.92
CA HIS A 411 -2.83 13.90 25.11
C HIS A 411 -3.94 12.89 24.82
N GLY A 412 -3.64 11.62 25.10
CA GLY A 412 -4.65 10.55 25.08
C GLY A 412 -5.32 10.45 26.44
N PHE A 413 -6.64 10.56 26.47
CA PHE A 413 -7.45 10.30 27.66
C PHE A 413 -7.92 8.85 27.63
N ASN A 414 -7.86 8.20 28.79
CA ASN A 414 -8.36 6.84 28.97
C ASN A 414 -8.95 6.72 30.39
N THR A 415 -9.94 7.57 30.70
CA THR A 415 -10.56 7.63 32.03
C THR A 415 -12.07 7.55 31.92
N GLY A 416 -12.59 6.31 31.89
CA GLY A 416 -14.03 6.08 32.00
C GLY A 416 -14.81 6.53 30.75
N PRO A 417 -15.77 7.46 30.84
CA PRO A 417 -16.63 7.81 29.73
C PRO A 417 -15.97 8.69 28.65
N VAL A 418 -14.69 9.08 28.87
CA VAL A 418 -13.94 9.96 27.96
C VAL A 418 -12.66 9.23 27.52
N ASP A 419 -12.77 8.45 26.47
CA ASP A 419 -11.62 7.89 25.76
C ASP A 419 -11.39 8.76 24.52
N GLY A 420 -10.17 9.24 24.27
CA GLY A 420 -9.94 10.01 23.06
C GLY A 420 -8.59 10.72 23.02
N VAL A 421 -8.32 11.36 21.90
CA VAL A 421 -7.09 12.10 21.68
C VAL A 421 -7.39 13.59 21.53
N LEU A 422 -6.82 14.38 22.43
CA LEU A 422 -6.75 15.84 22.32
C LEU A 422 -5.46 16.23 21.63
N SER A 423 -5.55 16.98 20.54
CA SER A 423 -4.42 17.59 19.84
C SER A 423 -4.56 19.10 19.88
N THR A 424 -3.50 19.78 20.31
CA THR A 424 -3.48 21.25 20.36
C THR A 424 -2.22 21.78 19.71
N ARG A 425 -2.35 22.92 19.03
CA ARG A 425 -1.25 23.69 18.48
C ARG A 425 -1.47 25.17 18.73
N PHE A 426 -0.49 25.83 19.32
CA PHE A 426 -0.44 27.28 19.51
C PHE A 426 0.82 27.80 18.83
N SER A 427 0.66 28.70 17.87
CA SER A 427 1.79 29.33 17.19
C SER A 427 1.65 30.84 17.25
N TYR A 428 2.80 31.51 17.32
CA TYR A 428 2.91 32.96 17.28
C TYR A 428 4.07 33.38 16.38
N LEU A 429 3.76 34.25 15.40
CA LEU A 429 4.70 34.90 14.49
C LEU A 429 4.92 36.35 14.89
N TYR A 430 6.16 36.78 14.85
CA TYR A 430 6.60 38.15 15.00
C TYR A 430 7.51 38.56 13.85
N GLY A 431 7.26 39.72 13.23
CA GLY A 431 8.07 40.33 12.21
C GLY A 431 8.69 41.66 12.64
N SER A 432 9.79 42.05 11.97
CA SER A 432 10.56 43.25 12.29
C SER A 432 9.85 44.55 12.00
N GLU A 433 8.88 44.55 11.08
CA GLU A 433 8.11 45.73 10.65
C GLU A 433 6.68 45.74 11.24
N GLY A 434 6.49 45.12 12.40
CA GLY A 434 5.19 45.07 13.10
C GLY A 434 4.24 44.01 12.62
N GLU A 435 4.69 43.08 11.73
CA GLU A 435 3.93 41.95 11.31
C GLU A 435 3.70 40.99 12.50
N ARG A 436 2.51 40.46 12.59
CA ARG A 436 2.10 39.57 13.67
C ARG A 436 1.22 38.46 13.14
N GLY A 437 1.43 37.26 13.67
CA GLY A 437 0.59 36.10 13.33
C GLY A 437 0.31 35.26 14.55
N ASN A 438 -0.83 34.57 14.58
CA ASN A 438 -1.09 33.55 15.57
C ASN A 438 -2.01 32.45 15.01
N ILE A 439 -1.70 31.22 15.39
CA ILE A 439 -2.55 30.06 15.14
C ILE A 439 -2.92 29.45 16.48
N GLN A 440 -4.20 29.10 16.61
CA GLN A 440 -4.72 28.34 17.72
C GLN A 440 -5.55 27.20 17.13
N GLN A 441 -5.13 25.99 17.36
CA GLN A 441 -5.82 24.79 16.90
C GLN A 441 -6.03 23.87 18.08
N VAL A 442 -7.25 23.38 18.22
CA VAL A 442 -7.63 22.37 19.19
C VAL A 442 -8.52 21.37 18.48
N SER A 443 -8.18 20.10 18.54
CA SER A 443 -9.02 19.03 18.04
C SER A 443 -9.12 17.92 19.05
N TYR A 444 -10.34 17.42 19.23
CA TYR A 444 -10.65 16.27 20.06
C TYR A 444 -11.49 15.29 19.25
N ASN A 445 -11.21 14.02 19.35
CA ASN A 445 -11.92 12.98 18.63
C ASN A 445 -12.03 11.72 19.48
N ASP A 446 -13.23 11.44 19.96
CA ASP A 446 -13.72 10.12 20.38
C ASP A 446 -15.19 10.24 20.82
N GLY A 447 -16.07 9.35 20.34
CA GLY A 447 -17.51 9.43 20.58
C GLY A 447 -18.17 10.68 19.98
N PHE A 448 -17.49 11.82 20.05
CA PHE A 448 -17.80 13.05 19.31
C PHE A 448 -16.51 13.68 18.78
N SER A 449 -16.60 14.56 17.80
CA SER A 449 -15.47 15.35 17.34
C SER A 449 -15.69 16.84 17.57
N LEU A 450 -14.66 17.49 18.09
CA LEU A 450 -14.60 18.94 18.25
C LEU A 450 -13.35 19.46 17.56
N SER A 451 -13.52 20.43 16.65
CA SER A 451 -12.41 21.11 16.00
C SER A 451 -12.58 22.62 16.13
N PHE A 452 -11.60 23.23 16.75
CA PHE A 452 -11.46 24.68 16.83
C PHE A 452 -10.19 25.10 16.10
N TYR A 453 -10.30 26.02 15.19
CA TYR A 453 -9.19 26.56 14.44
C TYR A 453 -9.32 28.08 14.33
N ARG A 454 -8.28 28.80 14.76
CA ARG A 454 -8.15 30.23 14.57
C ARG A 454 -6.78 30.54 13.97
N ASN A 455 -6.78 31.28 12.89
CA ASN A 455 -5.58 31.77 12.24
C ASN A 455 -5.73 33.27 12.01
N ALA A 456 -4.76 34.04 12.45
CA ALA A 456 -4.71 35.46 12.20
C ALA A 456 -3.29 35.85 11.77
N LEU A 457 -3.20 36.66 10.75
CA LEU A 457 -1.96 37.22 10.20
C LEU A 457 -2.22 38.67 9.83
N ALA A 458 -1.33 39.54 10.21
CA ALA A 458 -1.46 40.98 9.99
C ALA A 458 -0.11 41.57 9.62
N ALA A 459 -0.06 42.29 8.50
CA ALA A 459 1.00 43.23 8.16
C ALA A 459 0.77 44.54 8.93
N GLU A 460 1.80 45.38 9.02
CA GLU A 460 1.65 46.71 9.55
C GLU A 460 0.58 47.49 8.78
N ASN A 461 -0.38 48.05 9.50
CA ASN A 461 -1.49 48.82 8.90
C ASN A 461 -2.29 48.08 7.79
N CYS A 462 -2.24 46.77 7.75
CA CYS A 462 -2.84 45.92 6.70
C CYS A 462 -2.35 46.30 5.27
N ASP A 463 -1.11 46.71 5.14
CA ASP A 463 -0.53 47.12 3.87
C ASP A 463 -0.24 45.91 2.96
N ASN A 464 -0.55 46.03 1.67
CA ASN A 464 -0.27 45.00 0.65
C ASN A 464 1.00 45.31 -0.18
N ARG A 465 1.76 46.34 0.15
CA ARG A 465 2.97 46.71 -0.60
C ARG A 465 4.05 45.65 -0.57
N ASN A 466 4.07 44.85 0.49
CA ASN A 466 5.01 43.72 0.68
C ASN A 466 4.44 42.37 0.23
N ALA A 467 3.62 42.37 -0.81
CA ALA A 467 3.02 41.13 -1.37
C ALA A 467 4.04 40.18 -2.02
N GLY A 468 5.33 40.47 -1.89
CA GLY A 468 6.41 39.57 -2.31
C GLY A 468 6.40 38.23 -1.56
N PHE A 469 7.08 37.25 -2.13
CA PHE A 469 7.09 35.86 -1.69
C PHE A 469 7.47 35.61 -0.21
N TYR A 470 8.24 36.53 0.38
CA TYR A 470 8.69 36.49 1.77
C TYR A 470 8.13 37.65 2.62
N GLY A 471 7.09 38.32 2.18
CA GLY A 471 6.43 39.36 2.92
C GLY A 471 5.06 38.94 3.44
N VAL A 472 4.66 39.47 4.58
CA VAL A 472 3.28 39.39 5.06
C VAL A 472 2.51 40.55 4.48
N SER A 473 1.45 40.32 3.74
CA SER A 473 0.63 41.35 3.14
C SER A 473 -0.80 41.32 3.69
N GLY A 474 -1.36 42.51 3.93
CA GLY A 474 -2.73 42.64 4.40
C GLY A 474 -2.95 42.15 5.84
N CYS A 475 -4.21 42.09 6.21
CA CYS A 475 -4.68 41.49 7.47
C CYS A 475 -5.70 40.40 7.19
N TYR A 476 -5.43 39.25 7.73
CA TYR A 476 -6.29 38.08 7.57
C TYR A 476 -6.64 37.49 8.96
N ARG A 477 -7.89 37.13 9.13
CA ARG A 477 -8.33 36.40 10.33
C ARG A 477 -9.39 35.39 9.92
N SER A 478 -9.14 34.13 10.26
CA SER A 478 -10.10 33.03 10.10
C SER A 478 -10.34 32.40 11.47
N LEU A 479 -11.60 32.15 11.78
CA LEU A 479 -12.05 31.38 12.91
C LEU A 479 -13.00 30.31 12.41
N SER A 480 -12.77 29.06 12.76
CA SER A 480 -13.71 27.97 12.54
C SER A 480 -13.89 27.15 13.80
N LEU A 481 -15.13 26.78 14.08
CA LEU A 481 -15.51 25.86 15.13
C LEU A 481 -16.45 24.82 14.52
N MET A 482 -16.14 23.56 14.67
CA MET A 482 -16.96 22.45 14.21
C MET A 482 -17.12 21.44 15.34
N PHE A 483 -18.36 21.04 15.55
CA PHE A 483 -18.73 19.99 16.49
C PHE A 483 -19.53 18.94 15.74
N SER A 484 -19.26 17.66 15.93
CA SER A 484 -20.06 16.58 15.40
C SER A 484 -20.18 15.43 16.38
N VAL A 485 -21.37 14.81 16.41
CA VAL A 485 -21.70 13.75 17.34
C VAL A 485 -22.61 12.73 16.68
N PRO A 486 -22.40 11.43 16.89
CA PRO A 486 -23.35 10.40 16.50
C PRO A 486 -24.55 10.43 17.46
N VAL A 487 -25.75 10.42 16.89
CA VAL A 487 -27.04 10.37 17.60
C VAL A 487 -27.84 9.18 17.06
N GLY A 488 -27.67 8.02 17.65
CA GLY A 488 -28.19 6.76 17.13
C GLY A 488 -27.57 6.43 15.77
N SER A 489 -28.39 6.27 14.75
CA SER A 489 -27.92 6.03 13.36
C SER A 489 -27.62 7.32 12.58
N TRP A 490 -27.79 8.47 13.17
CA TRP A 490 -27.57 9.79 12.58
C TRP A 490 -26.27 10.41 13.07
N TYR A 491 -25.68 11.22 12.21
CA TYR A 491 -24.57 12.12 12.55
C TYR A 491 -25.08 13.55 12.58
N ALA A 492 -25.00 14.21 13.74
CA ALA A 492 -25.33 15.61 13.89
C ALA A 492 -24.05 16.46 13.87
N SER A 493 -24.07 17.57 13.13
CA SER A 493 -22.95 18.51 13.06
C SER A 493 -23.41 19.95 13.23
N LEU A 494 -22.56 20.76 13.90
CA LEU A 494 -22.74 22.20 14.04
C LEU A 494 -21.42 22.89 13.74
N GLY A 495 -21.45 23.83 12.81
CA GLY A 495 -20.27 24.60 12.38
C GLY A 495 -20.50 26.11 12.49
N TYR A 496 -19.43 26.80 12.85
CA TYR A 496 -19.35 28.26 12.79
C TYR A 496 -18.06 28.68 12.12
N SER A 497 -18.13 29.66 11.20
CA SER A 497 -16.94 30.29 10.63
C SER A 497 -17.06 31.82 10.60
N ASP A 498 -15.94 32.50 10.85
CA ASP A 498 -15.80 33.97 10.76
C ASP A 498 -14.48 34.26 10.02
N ASN A 499 -14.58 34.76 8.80
CA ASN A 499 -13.43 35.06 7.95
C ASN A 499 -13.41 36.54 7.65
N ARG A 500 -12.29 37.20 7.97
CA ARG A 500 -12.05 38.62 7.71
C ARG A 500 -10.76 38.76 6.92
N ASN A 501 -10.83 39.53 5.86
CA ASN A 501 -9.67 39.90 5.07
C ASN A 501 -9.71 41.40 4.80
N GLU A 502 -8.61 42.10 5.06
CA GLU A 502 -8.46 43.52 4.86
C GLU A 502 -7.11 43.78 4.20
N GLY A 503 -7.11 44.48 3.09
CA GLY A 503 -5.91 44.81 2.36
C GLY A 503 -5.94 46.26 1.84
N ARG A 504 -4.83 46.96 1.97
CA ARG A 504 -4.59 48.26 1.39
C ARG A 504 -3.67 48.12 0.19
N TYR A 505 -4.07 48.61 -0.95
CA TYR A 505 -3.21 48.66 -2.11
C TYR A 505 -3.29 50.03 -2.77
N ILE A 506 -2.17 50.43 -3.35
CA ILE A 506 -2.02 51.70 -4.10
C ILE A 506 -2.10 51.34 -5.57
N ALA A 507 -3.13 51.80 -6.27
CA ALA A 507 -3.17 51.74 -7.73
C ALA A 507 -2.59 53.00 -8.32
N ARG A 508 -1.54 52.84 -9.10
CA ARG A 508 -1.05 53.89 -10.00
C ARG A 508 -1.91 53.85 -11.26
N ARG A 509 -2.59 54.92 -11.55
CA ARG A 509 -3.29 55.04 -12.80
C ARG A 509 -2.36 55.84 -13.73
N ASP A 510 -1.78 55.16 -14.69
CA ASP A 510 -1.13 55.83 -15.79
C ASP A 510 -2.24 56.55 -16.59
N LEU A 511 -2.15 57.88 -16.64
CA LEU A 511 -3.06 58.66 -17.47
C LEU A 511 -2.74 58.33 -18.94
N PRO A 512 -3.75 58.08 -19.80
CA PRO A 512 -3.49 57.93 -21.21
C PRO A 512 -2.77 59.19 -21.70
N SER A 513 -1.61 59.03 -22.34
CA SER A 513 -0.94 60.11 -23.07
C SER A 513 -1.90 60.67 -24.11
N ASP A 514 -1.94 61.99 -24.26
CA ASP A 514 -2.66 62.60 -25.37
C ASP A 514 -1.98 62.24 -26.71
N ASP A 515 -2.69 62.36 -27.83
CA ASP A 515 -2.23 62.01 -29.16
C ASP A 515 -0.89 62.70 -29.57
N ASN A 516 -0.34 63.59 -28.70
CA ASN A 516 0.92 64.31 -28.91
C ASN A 516 2.05 63.84 -27.99
N GLY A 517 1.85 62.75 -27.20
CA GLY A 517 2.91 62.15 -26.36
C GLY A 517 3.37 63.06 -25.20
N ARG A 518 2.58 64.03 -24.78
CA ARG A 518 2.84 64.86 -23.61
C ARG A 518 2.14 64.26 -22.38
N ASP A 519 2.90 63.88 -21.38
CA ASP A 519 2.41 63.53 -20.04
C ASP A 519 1.80 64.77 -19.38
N ASN A 520 0.50 64.93 -19.46
CA ASN A 520 -0.22 66.04 -18.85
C ASN A 520 -0.74 65.71 -17.47
N GLY A 521 0.16 65.48 -16.53
CA GLY A 521 -0.19 65.45 -15.11
C GLY A 521 0.67 64.48 -14.32
N LEU A 522 0.92 64.79 -13.06
CA LEU A 522 1.55 63.94 -12.10
C LEU A 522 0.67 62.66 -11.93
N PRO A 523 1.23 61.48 -12.01
CA PRO A 523 0.48 60.25 -11.69
C PRO A 523 -0.08 60.36 -10.27
N TRP A 524 -1.40 60.35 -10.16
CA TRP A 524 -2.01 60.35 -8.83
C TRP A 524 -2.20 58.92 -8.34
N GLU A 525 -1.75 58.69 -7.12
CA GLU A 525 -1.88 57.45 -6.42
C GLU A 525 -3.21 57.43 -5.67
N GLN A 526 -4.09 56.51 -6.00
CA GLN A 526 -5.32 56.32 -5.26
C GLN A 526 -5.20 55.06 -4.37
N MET A 527 -5.35 55.30 -3.08
CA MET A 527 -5.38 54.21 -2.10
C MET A 527 -6.74 53.53 -2.11
N TYR A 528 -6.74 52.25 -2.39
CA TYR A 528 -7.91 51.39 -2.27
C TYR A 528 -7.82 50.54 -1.03
N MET A 529 -8.92 50.37 -0.33
CA MET A 529 -9.04 49.47 0.80
C MET A 529 -10.07 48.40 0.45
N THR A 530 -9.62 47.15 0.41
CA THR A 530 -10.51 46.01 0.27
C THR A 530 -10.78 45.42 1.64
N ARG A 531 -12.04 45.26 1.99
CA ARG A 531 -12.44 44.63 3.23
C ARG A 531 -13.53 43.61 2.92
N SER A 532 -13.24 42.34 3.22
CA SER A 532 -14.25 41.27 3.19
C SER A 532 -14.44 40.68 4.58
N HIS A 533 -15.69 40.46 4.93
CA HIS A 533 -16.06 39.80 6.18
C HIS A 533 -17.21 38.83 5.91
N ALA A 534 -16.96 37.55 6.09
CA ALA A 534 -17.95 36.49 5.90
C ALA A 534 -18.12 35.71 7.20
N ARG A 535 -19.38 35.60 7.65
CA ARG A 535 -19.75 34.74 8.78
C ARG A 535 -20.71 33.68 8.31
N SER A 536 -20.52 32.45 8.75
CA SER A 536 -21.49 31.39 8.49
C SER A 536 -21.73 30.53 9.73
N TRP A 537 -22.98 30.14 9.88
CA TRP A 537 -23.43 29.07 10.75
C TRP A 537 -23.98 27.96 9.88
N GLN A 538 -23.67 26.74 10.22
CA GLN A 538 -24.21 25.58 9.53
C GLN A 538 -24.54 24.49 10.54
N GLY A 539 -25.69 23.83 10.35
CA GLY A 539 -26.08 22.66 11.11
C GLY A 539 -26.49 21.56 10.16
N GLY A 540 -26.07 20.35 10.43
CA GLY A 540 -26.32 19.21 9.57
C GLY A 540 -26.73 17.98 10.34
N LEU A 541 -27.61 17.18 9.72
CA LEU A 541 -27.92 15.82 10.12
C LEU A 541 -27.68 14.92 8.91
N SER A 542 -26.93 13.85 9.08
CA SER A 542 -26.70 12.87 8.02
C SER A 542 -26.89 11.45 8.54
N ASN A 543 -27.38 10.59 7.65
CA ASN A 543 -27.56 9.16 7.93
C ASN A 543 -27.10 8.36 6.72
N SER A 544 -26.49 7.23 6.97
CA SER A 544 -26.11 6.24 5.96
C SER A 544 -26.69 4.88 6.36
N PHE A 545 -27.51 4.34 5.48
CA PHE A 545 -28.14 3.03 5.66
C PHE A 545 -27.73 2.10 4.53
N SER A 546 -27.29 0.90 4.86
CA SER A 546 -26.89 -0.11 3.89
C SER A 546 -27.65 -1.41 4.10
N THR A 547 -28.25 -1.94 3.04
CA THR A 547 -28.96 -3.22 3.06
C THR A 547 -28.92 -3.89 1.67
N ASN A 548 -28.56 -5.17 1.60
CA ASN A 548 -28.59 -5.99 0.38
C ASN A 548 -27.98 -5.31 -0.86
N GLY A 549 -26.84 -4.61 -0.69
CA GLY A 549 -26.17 -3.90 -1.79
C GLY A 549 -26.78 -2.54 -2.15
N LEU A 550 -27.86 -2.12 -1.48
CA LEU A 550 -28.42 -0.78 -1.58
C LEU A 550 -27.88 0.09 -0.44
N ASN A 551 -27.21 1.18 -0.79
CA ASN A 551 -26.76 2.19 0.15
C ASN A 551 -27.60 3.45 -0.05
N ILE A 552 -28.16 3.94 1.04
CA ILE A 552 -28.98 5.16 1.09
C ILE A 552 -28.26 6.16 1.98
N ASN A 553 -27.86 7.29 1.42
CA ASN A 553 -27.35 8.40 2.21
C ASN A 553 -28.34 9.56 2.16
N SER A 554 -28.68 10.08 3.32
CA SER A 554 -29.54 11.24 3.46
C SER A 554 -28.88 12.30 4.31
N SER A 555 -28.99 13.56 3.92
CA SER A 555 -28.50 14.67 4.71
C SER A 555 -29.42 15.86 4.64
N ILE A 556 -29.59 16.53 5.78
CA ILE A 556 -30.29 17.80 5.93
C ILE A 556 -29.26 18.80 6.45
N ASN A 557 -29.11 19.89 5.75
CA ASN A 557 -28.19 20.94 6.16
C ASN A 557 -28.91 22.29 6.14
N LEU A 558 -28.70 23.04 7.21
CA LEU A 558 -29.21 24.40 7.35
C LEU A 558 -28.04 25.35 7.49
N PHE A 559 -28.09 26.47 6.83
CA PHE A 559 -27.03 27.47 6.92
C PHE A 559 -27.61 28.90 7.07
N MET A 560 -26.81 29.74 7.69
CA MET A 560 -27.02 31.19 7.74
C MET A 560 -25.68 31.85 7.47
N ARG A 561 -25.62 32.65 6.42
CA ARG A 561 -24.43 33.37 5.98
C ARG A 561 -24.65 34.86 5.93
N SER A 562 -23.68 35.65 6.31
CA SER A 562 -23.65 37.11 6.15
C SER A 562 -22.34 37.56 5.57
N GLU A 563 -22.36 38.43 4.57
CA GLU A 563 -21.21 39.05 3.92
C GLU A 563 -21.33 40.57 4.01
N ASN A 564 -20.18 41.27 4.07
CA ASN A 564 -20.13 42.75 4.22
C ASN A 564 -20.86 43.54 3.15
N HIS A 565 -20.94 43.00 1.92
CA HIS A 565 -21.51 43.70 0.78
C HIS A 565 -22.99 43.43 0.60
N SER A 566 -23.56 42.54 1.39
CA SER A 566 -24.97 42.23 1.38
C SER A 566 -25.63 42.67 2.69
N ALA A 567 -26.50 43.67 2.65
CA ALA A 567 -27.30 44.11 3.79
C ALA A 567 -28.23 43.01 4.34
N ALA A 568 -28.39 41.92 3.61
CA ALA A 568 -29.26 40.81 3.95
C ALA A 568 -28.46 39.57 4.33
N ARG A 569 -28.87 39.00 5.46
CA ARG A 569 -28.41 37.65 5.81
C ARG A 569 -28.98 36.63 4.85
N ASP A 570 -28.12 35.85 4.24
CA ASP A 570 -28.53 34.71 3.43
C ASP A 570 -28.82 33.51 4.33
N LYS A 571 -30.03 33.00 4.29
CA LYS A 571 -30.46 31.83 5.06
C LYS A 571 -31.00 30.80 4.09
N GLY A 572 -30.66 29.57 4.34
CA GLY A 572 -31.10 28.50 3.48
C GLY A 572 -30.85 27.13 4.09
N GLY A 573 -31.24 26.15 3.34
CA GLY A 573 -30.98 24.76 3.66
C GLY A 573 -31.01 23.91 2.42
N TYR A 574 -30.45 22.74 2.53
CA TYR A 574 -30.59 21.71 1.49
C TYR A 574 -30.89 20.36 2.11
N LEU A 575 -31.71 19.61 1.40
CA LEU A 575 -31.99 18.20 1.64
C LEU A 575 -31.35 17.41 0.49
N SER A 576 -30.46 16.49 0.82
CA SER A 576 -29.82 15.61 -0.15
C SER A 576 -30.13 14.16 0.16
N VAL A 577 -30.50 13.41 -0.87
CA VAL A 577 -30.71 11.97 -0.82
C VAL A 577 -29.94 11.34 -1.96
N SER A 578 -29.10 10.37 -1.65
CA SER A 578 -28.41 9.57 -2.64
C SER A 578 -28.65 8.08 -2.41
N LEU A 579 -28.91 7.38 -3.49
CA LEU A 579 -29.12 5.94 -3.54
C LEU A 579 -28.00 5.35 -4.39
N SER A 580 -27.36 4.30 -3.92
CA SER A 580 -26.43 3.53 -4.74
C SER A 580 -26.73 2.04 -4.61
N LEU A 581 -26.93 1.39 -5.74
CA LEU A 581 -27.22 -0.03 -5.83
C LEU A 581 -26.03 -0.73 -6.48
N ALA A 582 -25.32 -1.51 -5.68
CA ALA A 582 -24.27 -2.38 -6.17
C ALA A 582 -24.89 -3.74 -6.54
N ARG A 583 -24.63 -4.21 -7.75
CA ARG A 583 -24.98 -5.57 -8.14
C ARG A 583 -23.84 -6.48 -7.75
N PRO A 584 -24.08 -7.51 -6.90
CA PRO A 584 -23.07 -8.50 -6.62
C PRO A 584 -22.68 -9.20 -7.92
N ARG A 585 -21.42 -9.53 -8.00
CA ARG A 585 -20.79 -10.14 -9.16
C ARG A 585 -21.46 -11.47 -9.52
N GLN A 586 -22.08 -11.54 -10.69
CA GLN A 586 -22.44 -12.79 -11.36
C GLN A 586 -21.57 -12.89 -12.62
N GLY A 587 -20.52 -13.73 -12.57
CA GLY A 587 -19.56 -13.84 -13.68
C GLY A 587 -18.51 -12.72 -13.70
N GLU A 588 -18.05 -12.34 -14.89
CA GLU A 588 -16.98 -11.38 -15.11
C GLU A 588 -17.41 -9.89 -15.01
N SER A 589 -18.68 -9.60 -14.97
CA SER A 589 -19.17 -8.21 -14.95
C SER A 589 -19.86 -7.87 -13.64
N SER A 590 -19.47 -6.75 -13.07
CA SER A 590 -20.16 -6.11 -11.93
C SER A 590 -20.50 -4.68 -12.32
N GLY A 591 -21.45 -4.10 -11.63
CA GLY A 591 -21.80 -2.71 -11.90
C GLY A 591 -22.52 -2.08 -10.71
N TYR A 592 -22.56 -0.76 -10.68
CA TYR A 592 -23.40 -0.06 -9.74
C TYR A 592 -24.19 1.07 -10.39
N THR A 593 -25.35 1.33 -9.84
CA THR A 593 -26.20 2.45 -10.25
C THR A 593 -26.27 3.42 -9.09
N SER A 594 -26.03 4.69 -9.36
CA SER A 594 -26.21 5.76 -8.39
C SER A 594 -27.29 6.74 -8.86
N LEU A 595 -28.09 7.22 -7.92
CA LEU A 595 -29.13 8.21 -8.12
C LEU A 595 -29.06 9.20 -6.97
N GLY A 596 -29.00 10.49 -7.28
CA GLY A 596 -28.93 11.55 -6.29
C GLY A 596 -29.93 12.66 -6.59
N ALA A 597 -30.49 13.23 -5.54
CA ALA A 597 -31.32 14.41 -5.61
C ALA A 597 -30.99 15.33 -4.45
N THR A 598 -30.78 16.60 -4.73
CA THR A 598 -30.58 17.64 -3.72
C THR A 598 -31.54 18.79 -3.98
N TRP A 599 -32.40 19.06 -3.02
CA TRP A 599 -33.22 20.23 -3.03
C TRP A 599 -32.64 21.31 -2.12
N GLN A 600 -32.39 22.47 -2.69
CA GLN A 600 -31.85 23.63 -2.00
C GLN A 600 -32.83 24.78 -2.02
N GLN A 601 -33.00 25.41 -0.88
CA GLN A 601 -33.85 26.61 -0.74
C GLN A 601 -33.04 27.69 -0.05
N GLN A 602 -32.96 28.86 -0.68
CA GLN A 602 -32.34 30.07 -0.13
C GLN A 602 -33.38 31.16 0.04
N GLN A 603 -33.17 32.03 1.01
CA GLN A 603 -34.01 33.19 1.21
C GLN A 603 -33.94 34.11 0.00
N ARG A 604 -35.02 34.46 -0.62
CA ARG A 604 -35.12 35.33 -1.82
C ARG A 604 -34.73 34.67 -3.15
N GLN A 605 -34.48 33.40 -3.19
CA GLN A 605 -34.23 32.68 -4.44
C GLN A 605 -35.24 31.56 -4.58
N ALA A 606 -35.61 31.24 -5.81
CA ALA A 606 -36.45 30.09 -6.10
C ALA A 606 -35.71 28.79 -5.66
N GLY A 607 -36.46 27.81 -5.18
CA GLY A 607 -35.93 26.52 -4.80
C GLY A 607 -35.24 25.87 -6.01
N THR A 608 -34.08 25.25 -5.77
CA THR A 608 -33.29 24.59 -6.80
C THR A 608 -33.26 23.10 -6.51
N LEU A 609 -33.69 22.31 -7.48
CA LEU A 609 -33.56 20.86 -7.46
C LEU A 609 -32.41 20.43 -8.38
N SER A 610 -31.36 19.88 -7.82
CA SER A 610 -30.30 19.23 -8.57
C SER A 610 -30.51 17.73 -8.53
N TYR A 611 -30.35 17.07 -9.64
CA TYR A 611 -30.48 15.61 -9.74
C TYR A 611 -29.36 15.03 -10.58
N ASN A 612 -28.97 13.79 -10.25
CA ASN A 612 -27.99 13.03 -11.03
C ASN A 612 -28.35 11.55 -11.02
N VAL A 613 -28.09 10.91 -12.14
CA VAL A 613 -28.14 9.45 -12.30
C VAL A 613 -26.87 9.01 -13.02
N ALA A 614 -26.27 7.93 -12.55
CA ALA A 614 -25.15 7.32 -13.23
C ALA A 614 -25.23 5.80 -13.13
N HIS A 615 -24.75 5.13 -14.15
CA HIS A 615 -24.60 3.68 -14.19
C HIS A 615 -23.20 3.34 -14.68
N ASN A 616 -22.51 2.47 -13.92
CA ASN A 616 -21.15 2.06 -14.18
C ASN A 616 -21.07 0.55 -14.35
N TRP A 617 -20.26 0.12 -15.30
CA TRP A 617 -19.91 -1.29 -15.56
C TRP A 617 -18.44 -1.51 -15.34
N TYR A 618 -18.09 -2.56 -14.63
CA TYR A 618 -16.73 -3.05 -14.51
C TYR A 618 -16.58 -4.29 -15.39
N THR A 619 -15.56 -4.31 -16.24
CA THR A 619 -15.32 -5.39 -17.19
C THR A 619 -14.25 -6.36 -16.74
N ASP A 620 -13.63 -6.10 -15.60
CA ASP A 620 -12.60 -6.95 -15.02
C ASP A 620 -12.88 -7.27 -13.54
N ALA A 621 -12.25 -8.35 -13.09
CA ALA A 621 -12.40 -8.85 -11.73
C ALA A 621 -11.94 -7.87 -10.66
N ARG A 622 -11.03 -6.96 -11.00
CA ARG A 622 -10.41 -6.01 -10.09
C ARG A 622 -11.11 -4.65 -10.05
N GLY A 623 -12.05 -4.41 -10.97
CA GLY A 623 -12.71 -3.11 -11.12
C GLY A 623 -11.78 -2.01 -11.66
N GLU A 624 -10.70 -2.39 -12.35
CA GLU A 624 -9.73 -1.45 -12.93
C GLU A 624 -10.22 -0.85 -14.25
N ASN A 625 -11.07 -1.60 -14.97
CA ASN A 625 -11.67 -1.18 -16.23
C ASN A 625 -13.15 -0.87 -16.01
N GLU A 626 -13.48 0.41 -16.10
CA GLU A 626 -14.79 0.95 -15.83
C GLU A 626 -15.29 1.74 -17.03
N TYR A 627 -16.55 1.56 -17.35
CA TYR A 627 -17.31 2.37 -18.30
C TYR A 627 -18.53 2.92 -17.58
N GLY A 628 -18.89 4.15 -17.86
CA GLY A 628 -20.03 4.76 -17.20
C GLY A 628 -20.77 5.72 -18.10
N VAL A 629 -22.07 5.83 -17.82
CA VAL A 629 -22.94 6.85 -18.39
C VAL A 629 -23.60 7.62 -17.25
N GLY A 630 -23.72 8.93 -17.42
CA GLY A 630 -24.32 9.77 -16.42
C GLY A 630 -25.20 10.86 -17.03
N ALA A 631 -26.19 11.28 -16.28
CA ALA A 631 -26.97 12.48 -16.58
C ALA A 631 -27.19 13.25 -15.28
N SER A 632 -27.04 14.55 -15.34
CA SER A 632 -27.33 15.46 -14.22
C SER A 632 -28.00 16.74 -14.71
N GLY A 633 -28.76 17.33 -13.84
CA GLY A 633 -29.46 18.59 -14.22
C GLY A 633 -29.85 19.40 -13.00
N ILE A 634 -30.26 20.65 -13.28
CA ILE A 634 -30.72 21.59 -12.29
C ILE A 634 -32.10 22.13 -12.75
N ASN A 635 -33.16 21.88 -11.97
CA ASN A 635 -34.55 22.20 -12.27
C ASN A 635 -35.01 21.61 -13.62
N GLY A 636 -34.97 22.26 -14.62
CA GLY A 636 -35.15 21.97 -16.05
C GLY A 636 -34.40 22.99 -16.88
N ASP A 637 -33.50 23.72 -16.23
CA ASP A 637 -32.76 24.82 -16.82
C ASP A 637 -31.44 24.37 -17.43
N SER A 638 -30.85 23.32 -16.87
CA SER A 638 -29.63 22.71 -17.42
C SER A 638 -29.69 21.19 -17.36
N LEU A 639 -29.13 20.56 -18.37
CA LEU A 639 -28.96 19.12 -18.46
C LEU A 639 -27.54 18.83 -18.96
N ASN A 640 -26.82 18.01 -18.21
CA ASN A 640 -25.53 17.53 -18.59
C ASN A 640 -25.56 16.01 -18.72
N THR A 641 -25.16 15.50 -19.87
CA THR A 641 -25.02 14.06 -20.13
C THR A 641 -23.57 13.73 -20.34
N SER A 642 -23.11 12.63 -19.79
CA SER A 642 -21.71 12.22 -19.90
C SER A 642 -21.56 10.74 -20.14
N VAL A 643 -20.52 10.41 -20.88
CA VAL A 643 -20.00 9.05 -21.05
C VAL A 643 -18.55 9.08 -20.61
N TYR A 644 -18.16 8.14 -19.80
CA TYR A 644 -16.77 8.07 -19.38
C TYR A 644 -16.23 6.64 -19.40
N THR A 645 -14.93 6.56 -19.49
CA THR A 645 -14.18 5.31 -19.31
C THR A 645 -12.99 5.55 -18.42
N ARG A 646 -12.69 4.56 -17.60
CA ARG A 646 -11.47 4.48 -16.81
C ARG A 646 -10.80 3.15 -17.12
N GLN A 647 -9.53 3.22 -17.47
CA GLN A 647 -8.76 2.05 -17.86
C GLN A 647 -7.50 1.95 -17.02
N GLY A 648 -7.33 0.83 -16.31
CA GLY A 648 -6.13 0.49 -15.57
C GLY A 648 -5.34 -0.58 -16.32
N GLY A 649 -4.03 -0.41 -16.43
CA GLY A 649 -3.16 -1.36 -17.11
C GLY A 649 -1.77 -1.39 -16.49
N GLN A 650 -0.97 -2.38 -16.90
CA GLN A 650 0.41 -2.49 -16.41
C GLN A 650 1.30 -1.29 -16.79
N TYR A 651 0.91 -0.49 -17.79
CA TYR A 651 1.70 0.64 -18.30
C TYR A 651 1.20 2.00 -17.79
N GLY A 652 0.09 2.05 -17.10
CA GLY A 652 -0.48 3.27 -16.57
C GLY A 652 -1.98 3.18 -16.35
N ASN A 653 -2.54 4.27 -15.85
CA ASN A 653 -3.98 4.43 -15.65
C ASN A 653 -4.45 5.65 -16.41
N GLY A 654 -5.61 5.56 -17.04
CA GLY A 654 -6.20 6.67 -17.76
C GLY A 654 -7.70 6.77 -17.59
N SER A 655 -8.24 7.95 -17.75
CA SER A 655 -9.68 8.20 -17.85
C SER A 655 -9.99 9.17 -18.97
N LEU A 656 -11.14 8.99 -19.58
CA LEU A 656 -11.70 9.88 -20.59
C LEU A 656 -13.17 10.09 -20.28
N THR A 657 -13.59 11.35 -20.26
CA THR A 657 -14.97 11.75 -20.11
C THR A 657 -15.36 12.63 -21.28
N LEU A 658 -16.46 12.30 -21.91
CA LEU A 658 -17.13 13.14 -22.92
C LEU A 658 -18.45 13.60 -22.31
N SER A 659 -18.72 14.89 -22.34
CA SER A 659 -19.95 15.45 -21.80
C SER A 659 -20.58 16.47 -22.74
N ASP A 660 -21.90 16.46 -22.82
CA ASP A 660 -22.72 17.44 -23.49
C ASP A 660 -23.59 18.16 -22.45
N SER A 661 -23.39 19.46 -22.36
CA SER A 661 -24.15 20.33 -21.45
C SER A 661 -25.11 21.19 -22.28
N TRP A 662 -26.39 21.08 -21.95
CA TRP A 662 -27.43 21.93 -22.48
C TRP A 662 -27.87 22.96 -21.44
N ASP A 663 -27.97 24.21 -21.88
CA ASP A 663 -28.45 25.31 -21.07
C ASP A 663 -29.70 25.91 -21.75
N ARG A 664 -30.80 26.01 -20.99
CA ARG A 664 -32.09 26.48 -21.48
C ARG A 664 -32.10 27.98 -21.82
N GLN A 665 -31.39 28.78 -21.02
CA GLN A 665 -31.35 30.22 -21.21
C GLN A 665 -30.49 30.60 -22.43
N ALA A 666 -29.34 29.97 -22.54
CA ALA A 666 -28.44 30.16 -23.68
C ALA A 666 -28.90 29.46 -24.94
N ARG A 667 -29.82 28.47 -24.85
CA ARG A 667 -30.24 27.56 -25.92
C ARG A 667 -29.07 26.99 -26.69
N HIS A 668 -28.02 26.64 -25.95
CA HIS A 668 -26.73 26.23 -26.50
C HIS A 668 -26.33 24.90 -25.94
N HIS A 669 -25.75 24.05 -26.78
CA HIS A 669 -25.07 22.82 -26.40
C HIS A 669 -23.58 23.06 -26.35
N THR A 670 -22.94 22.62 -25.30
CA THR A 670 -21.48 22.67 -25.15
C THR A 670 -20.96 21.25 -24.99
N LEU A 671 -20.28 20.76 -26.03
CA LEU A 671 -19.57 19.50 -26.00
C LEU A 671 -18.20 19.73 -25.40
N SER A 672 -17.86 18.96 -24.37
CA SER A 672 -16.55 19.00 -23.74
C SER A 672 -15.97 17.59 -23.59
N SER A 673 -14.64 17.53 -23.59
CA SER A 673 -13.88 16.33 -23.33
C SER A 673 -12.84 16.62 -22.25
N SER A 674 -12.68 15.69 -21.32
CA SER A 674 -11.61 15.78 -20.32
C SER A 674 -11.05 14.39 -20.05
N GLY A 675 -9.80 14.35 -19.65
CA GLY A 675 -9.19 13.07 -19.33
C GLY A 675 -7.85 13.25 -18.64
N ASN A 676 -7.39 12.14 -18.10
CA ASN A 676 -6.06 12.07 -17.54
C ASN A 676 -5.39 10.75 -17.95
N TYR A 677 -4.07 10.77 -17.98
CA TYR A 677 -3.25 9.58 -18.10
C TYR A 677 -2.05 9.71 -17.17
N SER A 678 -1.82 8.69 -16.37
CA SER A 678 -0.73 8.66 -15.41
C SER A 678 0.08 7.37 -15.53
N SER A 679 1.40 7.49 -15.53
CA SER A 679 2.32 6.38 -15.70
C SER A 679 3.67 6.65 -15.04
N THR A 680 4.48 5.62 -14.94
CA THR A 680 5.86 5.67 -14.46
C THR A 680 6.76 4.97 -15.48
N PHE A 681 7.94 5.50 -15.73
CA PHE A 681 8.99 4.73 -16.35
C PHE A 681 10.24 4.70 -15.48
N ALA A 682 11.02 3.66 -15.62
CA ALA A 682 12.34 3.56 -15.02
C ALA A 682 13.36 3.19 -16.09
N LEU A 683 14.47 3.92 -16.11
CA LEU A 683 15.61 3.65 -16.96
C LEU A 683 16.78 3.21 -16.07
N SER A 684 17.22 1.98 -16.24
CA SER A 684 18.30 1.39 -15.48
C SER A 684 19.27 0.66 -16.40
N ARG A 685 20.30 0.02 -15.85
CA ARG A 685 21.21 -0.85 -16.62
C ARG A 685 20.49 -2.04 -17.25
N SER A 686 19.41 -2.53 -16.64
CA SER A 686 18.57 -3.61 -17.14
C SER A 686 17.61 -3.20 -18.24
N GLY A 687 17.58 -1.91 -18.63
CA GLY A 687 16.79 -1.38 -19.73
C GLY A 687 15.71 -0.41 -19.30
N LEU A 688 14.76 -0.18 -20.22
CA LEU A 688 13.61 0.69 -20.01
C LEU A 688 12.40 -0.12 -19.53
N TRP A 689 11.74 0.36 -18.49
CA TRP A 689 10.60 -0.23 -17.82
C TRP A 689 9.44 0.74 -17.79
N PHE A 690 8.21 0.23 -17.88
CA PHE A 690 7.00 1.04 -17.79
C PHE A 690 6.06 0.47 -16.74
N GLY A 691 5.36 1.33 -16.01
CA GLY A 691 4.45 0.94 -14.94
C GLY A 691 3.41 1.99 -14.63
N ARG A 692 2.63 1.69 -13.60
CA ARG A 692 1.60 2.58 -13.09
C ARG A 692 2.22 3.76 -12.33
N TRP A 693 1.48 4.85 -12.26
CA TRP A 693 1.79 6.00 -11.42
C TRP A 693 1.90 5.62 -9.95
N GLY A 694 2.86 6.20 -9.26
CA GLY A 694 2.97 6.14 -7.80
C GLY A 694 2.20 7.27 -7.11
N ASP A 695 2.88 8.00 -6.22
CA ASP A 695 2.32 9.10 -5.42
C ASP A 695 2.82 10.49 -5.81
N GLY A 696 3.59 10.60 -6.90
CA GLY A 696 4.18 11.86 -7.37
C GLY A 696 5.34 12.39 -6.54
N ARG A 697 5.79 11.65 -5.54
CA ARG A 697 6.98 11.98 -4.73
C ARG A 697 8.22 11.30 -5.32
N PRO A 698 9.44 11.73 -4.93
CA PRO A 698 10.64 11.02 -5.33
C PRO A 698 10.54 9.53 -5.04
N ALA A 699 10.55 8.72 -6.09
CA ALA A 699 10.22 7.29 -6.01
C ALA A 699 11.43 6.41 -6.27
N SER A 700 11.34 5.20 -5.74
CA SER A 700 12.07 4.01 -6.14
C SER A 700 11.19 3.13 -7.02
N ALA A 701 11.73 2.06 -7.55
CA ALA A 701 10.97 1.16 -8.38
C ALA A 701 11.24 -0.31 -8.06
N ILE A 702 10.24 -1.16 -8.30
CA ILE A 702 10.39 -2.62 -8.32
C ILE A 702 10.02 -3.08 -9.73
N GLY A 703 10.98 -3.68 -10.42
CA GLY A 703 10.79 -4.28 -11.73
C GLY A 703 10.68 -5.80 -11.61
N VAL A 704 9.61 -6.38 -12.13
CA VAL A 704 9.40 -7.82 -12.21
C VAL A 704 9.55 -8.27 -13.66
N ASP A 705 10.49 -9.16 -13.91
CA ASP A 705 10.85 -9.70 -15.22
C ASP A 705 10.44 -11.15 -15.27
N VAL A 706 9.41 -11.47 -16.03
CA VAL A 706 8.86 -12.83 -16.14
C VAL A 706 9.41 -13.48 -17.38
N SER A 707 10.07 -14.61 -17.21
CA SER A 707 10.60 -15.40 -18.33
C SER A 707 9.96 -16.78 -18.36
N ALA A 708 9.61 -17.26 -19.55
CA ALA A 708 9.12 -18.60 -19.78
C ALA A 708 9.83 -19.20 -21.00
N PRO A 709 10.03 -20.54 -21.04
CA PRO A 709 10.66 -21.23 -22.17
C PRO A 709 9.85 -21.13 -23.47
N ASP A 710 8.54 -20.95 -23.38
CA ASP A 710 7.62 -20.87 -24.51
C ASP A 710 7.16 -19.43 -24.73
N ASP A 711 7.17 -18.96 -25.97
CA ASP A 711 6.67 -17.63 -26.39
C ASP A 711 5.14 -17.48 -26.27
N ARG A 712 4.44 -18.57 -25.96
CA ARG A 712 3.00 -18.55 -25.78
C ARG A 712 2.65 -17.88 -24.45
N GLN A 713 1.89 -16.81 -24.52
CA GLN A 713 1.48 -15.96 -23.38
C GLN A 713 0.48 -16.66 -22.41
N SER A 714 0.54 -17.98 -22.29
CA SER A 714 -0.43 -18.77 -21.55
C SER A 714 -0.19 -18.78 -20.04
N SER A 715 1.03 -18.48 -19.58
CA SER A 715 1.31 -18.43 -18.15
C SER A 715 1.31 -16.98 -17.63
N ARG A 716 0.72 -16.79 -16.47
CA ARG A 716 0.67 -15.49 -15.75
C ARG A 716 1.06 -15.67 -14.30
N ILE A 717 1.66 -14.66 -13.74
CA ILE A 717 1.94 -14.57 -12.31
C ILE A 717 1.18 -13.40 -11.70
N ALA A 718 0.80 -13.54 -10.45
CA ALA A 718 0.25 -12.46 -9.65
C ALA A 718 1.37 -11.79 -8.86
N VAL A 719 1.46 -10.47 -8.97
CA VAL A 719 2.40 -9.63 -8.23
C VAL A 719 1.58 -8.68 -7.39
N ALA A 720 1.84 -8.61 -6.10
CA ALA A 720 1.16 -7.71 -5.17
C ALA A 720 2.18 -6.99 -4.28
N LEU A 721 1.86 -5.76 -3.94
CA LEU A 721 2.57 -4.94 -2.96
C LEU A 721 1.65 -4.68 -1.75
N ASP A 722 2.24 -4.58 -0.58
CA ASP A 722 1.52 -4.27 0.66
C ASP A 722 0.84 -2.89 0.67
N ASN A 723 1.27 -1.96 -0.20
CA ASN A 723 0.64 -0.66 -0.40
C ASN A 723 -0.59 -0.68 -1.34
N GLY A 724 -1.08 -1.87 -1.72
CA GLY A 724 -2.25 -2.08 -2.58
C GLY A 724 -1.96 -2.11 -4.08
N GLY A 725 -0.71 -1.94 -4.51
CA GLY A 725 -0.32 -2.14 -5.91
C GLY A 725 -0.38 -3.63 -6.27
N SER A 726 -1.07 -3.98 -7.34
CA SER A 726 -1.11 -5.36 -7.84
C SER A 726 -1.17 -5.40 -9.36
N ALA A 727 -0.60 -6.44 -9.94
CA ALA A 727 -0.69 -6.70 -11.38
C ALA A 727 -0.59 -8.19 -11.68
N GLU A 728 -1.23 -8.61 -12.75
CA GLU A 728 -0.93 -9.87 -13.39
C GLU A 728 0.04 -9.67 -14.54
N VAL A 729 1.13 -10.38 -14.49
CA VAL A 729 2.21 -10.25 -15.47
C VAL A 729 2.27 -11.54 -16.29
N ALA A 730 2.11 -11.40 -17.60
CA ALA A 730 2.20 -12.54 -18.52
C ALA A 730 3.65 -12.97 -18.70
N ALA A 731 3.84 -14.21 -19.11
CA ALA A 731 5.13 -14.74 -19.54
C ALA A 731 5.82 -13.86 -20.59
N ASN A 732 7.13 -13.73 -20.49
CA ASN A 732 7.99 -12.91 -21.37
C ASN A 732 7.58 -11.42 -21.38
N ARG A 733 7.01 -10.93 -20.26
CA ARG A 733 6.64 -9.53 -20.03
C ARG A 733 7.30 -8.99 -18.78
N ARG A 734 7.38 -7.66 -18.73
CA ARG A 734 7.94 -6.89 -17.63
C ARG A 734 6.88 -6.01 -17.02
N ALA A 735 6.88 -5.89 -15.71
CA ALA A 735 6.06 -4.94 -14.98
C ALA A 735 6.93 -4.06 -14.08
N LEU A 736 6.56 -2.80 -13.94
CA LEU A 736 7.19 -1.84 -13.06
C LEU A 736 6.18 -1.34 -12.04
N PHE A 737 6.60 -1.29 -10.81
CA PHE A 737 5.85 -0.71 -9.70
C PHE A 737 6.67 0.45 -9.14
N ALA A 738 6.11 1.66 -9.19
CA ALA A 738 6.66 2.78 -8.45
C ALA A 738 6.35 2.60 -6.97
N VAL A 739 7.36 2.72 -6.14
CA VAL A 739 7.23 2.62 -4.68
C VAL A 739 7.80 3.89 -4.04
N PRO A 740 7.19 4.40 -2.97
CA PRO A 740 7.71 5.57 -2.29
C PRO A 740 9.14 5.31 -1.81
N GLY A 741 10.01 6.30 -1.99
CA GLY A 741 11.33 6.27 -1.38
C GLY A 741 11.25 6.35 0.14
N TYR A 742 12.21 5.78 0.84
CA TYR A 742 12.29 5.75 2.31
C TYR A 742 11.09 5.07 3.00
N GLN A 743 10.44 4.18 2.30
CA GLN A 743 9.35 3.37 2.85
C GLN A 743 9.67 1.90 2.69
N GLN A 744 9.37 1.13 3.72
CA GLN A 744 9.42 -0.32 3.64
C GLN A 744 8.22 -0.81 2.82
N THR A 745 8.49 -1.64 1.83
CA THR A 745 7.45 -2.20 0.94
C THR A 745 7.69 -3.69 0.80
N THR A 746 6.62 -4.48 0.90
CA THR A 746 6.67 -5.93 0.71
C THR A 746 6.13 -6.28 -0.67
N LEU A 747 6.98 -6.91 -1.48
CA LEU A 747 6.63 -7.51 -2.77
C LEU A 747 6.26 -8.95 -2.55
N SER A 748 5.09 -9.39 -3.01
CA SER A 748 4.67 -10.80 -3.07
C SER A 748 4.50 -11.23 -4.52
N VAL A 749 5.10 -12.36 -4.87
CA VAL A 749 5.01 -12.98 -6.19
C VAL A 749 4.44 -14.39 -6.00
N SER A 750 3.30 -14.63 -6.62
CA SER A 750 2.59 -15.90 -6.56
C SER A 750 2.05 -16.30 -7.93
N GLU A 751 1.59 -17.50 -8.05
CA GLU A 751 0.90 -17.98 -9.24
C GLU A 751 -0.42 -17.23 -9.42
N SER A 752 -0.79 -16.93 -10.67
CA SER A 752 -2.07 -16.31 -10.96
C SER A 752 -3.19 -17.33 -10.85
N LEU A 753 -4.27 -16.96 -10.17
CA LEU A 753 -5.51 -17.73 -10.11
C LEU A 753 -6.40 -17.51 -11.34
N ASP A 754 -5.96 -16.71 -12.30
CA ASP A 754 -6.70 -16.49 -13.55
C ASP A 754 -6.54 -17.69 -14.49
N VAL A 755 -7.54 -18.54 -14.51
CA VAL A 755 -7.63 -19.75 -15.33
C VAL A 755 -8.20 -19.51 -16.74
N SER A 756 -8.48 -18.27 -17.10
CA SER A 756 -9.16 -17.90 -18.37
C SER A 756 -8.39 -18.33 -19.63
N HIS A 757 -7.11 -18.67 -19.51
CA HIS A 757 -6.24 -19.04 -20.61
C HIS A 757 -6.07 -20.56 -20.82
N GLY A 758 -6.76 -21.39 -20.04
CA GLY A 758 -6.77 -22.84 -20.20
C GLY A 758 -5.43 -23.53 -19.91
N ALA A 759 -4.58 -22.89 -19.11
CA ALA A 759 -3.32 -23.43 -18.58
C ALA A 759 -3.08 -22.87 -17.18
N SER A 760 -2.50 -23.68 -16.30
CA SER A 760 -1.98 -23.21 -15.02
C SER A 760 -0.56 -22.68 -15.19
N SER A 761 -0.17 -21.74 -14.33
CA SER A 761 1.19 -21.21 -14.26
C SER A 761 1.88 -21.82 -13.07
N GLU A 762 3.04 -22.38 -13.26
CA GLU A 762 3.92 -22.86 -12.18
C GLU A 762 5.15 -21.97 -12.13
N ILE A 763 5.49 -21.43 -10.97
CA ILE A 763 6.68 -20.61 -10.78
C ILE A 763 7.83 -21.51 -10.34
N THR A 764 8.79 -21.71 -11.24
CA THR A 764 9.99 -22.53 -10.95
C THR A 764 11.07 -21.76 -10.21
N GLN A 765 11.07 -20.42 -10.31
CA GLN A 765 12.04 -19.57 -9.63
C GLN A 765 11.47 -18.16 -9.43
N GLY A 766 11.70 -17.58 -8.26
CA GLY A 766 11.38 -16.19 -7.99
C GLY A 766 10.01 -15.94 -7.34
N SER A 767 9.30 -16.98 -6.88
CA SER A 767 8.09 -16.85 -6.05
C SER A 767 8.40 -16.33 -4.64
N GLY A 768 7.35 -16.00 -3.91
CA GLY A 768 7.37 -15.64 -2.49
C GLY A 768 7.42 -14.14 -2.23
N SER A 769 7.48 -13.79 -0.95
CA SER A 769 7.45 -12.41 -0.46
C SER A 769 8.85 -11.89 -0.15
N ARG A 770 9.08 -10.62 -0.45
CA ARG A 770 10.30 -9.91 -0.12
C ARG A 770 10.02 -8.50 0.33
N THR A 771 10.48 -8.17 1.52
CA THR A 771 10.42 -6.82 2.07
C THR A 771 11.66 -6.04 1.70
N VAL A 772 11.49 -4.83 1.19
CA VAL A 772 12.55 -3.95 0.70
C VAL A 772 12.43 -2.55 1.27
N PHE A 773 13.56 -1.89 1.42
CA PHE A 773 13.65 -0.47 1.76
C PHE A 773 14.65 0.19 0.80
N MET A 774 14.22 1.22 0.10
CA MET A 774 15.02 1.85 -0.97
C MET A 774 15.03 3.37 -0.84
N VAL A 775 16.18 3.95 -1.18
CA VAL A 775 16.35 5.38 -1.39
C VAL A 775 15.82 5.73 -2.79
N PRO A 776 15.19 6.91 -3.00
CA PRO A 776 14.70 7.31 -4.33
C PRO A 776 15.74 7.15 -5.45
N GLY A 777 15.27 6.79 -6.64
CA GLY A 777 16.12 6.58 -7.80
C GLY A 777 16.83 5.22 -7.83
N ASN A 778 16.48 4.30 -6.92
CA ASN A 778 16.92 2.92 -6.94
C ASN A 778 15.82 1.99 -7.45
N MET A 779 16.22 0.91 -8.10
CA MET A 779 15.32 -0.10 -8.61
C MET A 779 15.73 -1.49 -8.13
N LEU A 780 14.78 -2.24 -7.57
CA LEU A 780 14.94 -3.67 -7.32
C LEU A 780 14.46 -4.44 -8.55
N ARG A 781 15.29 -5.32 -9.11
CA ARG A 781 14.89 -6.25 -10.16
C ARG A 781 14.58 -7.62 -9.56
N ARG A 782 13.37 -8.13 -9.84
CA ARG A 782 12.95 -9.48 -9.48
C ARG A 782 12.78 -10.30 -10.75
N GLU A 783 13.63 -11.29 -10.94
CA GLU A 783 13.50 -12.27 -12.02
C GLU A 783 12.60 -13.40 -11.57
N VAL A 784 11.62 -13.75 -12.40
CA VAL A 784 10.68 -14.83 -12.16
C VAL A 784 10.68 -15.74 -13.37
N ARG A 785 10.85 -17.04 -13.14
CA ARG A 785 10.74 -18.06 -14.16
C ARG A 785 9.47 -18.83 -13.97
N THR A 786 8.70 -18.97 -15.04
CA THR A 786 7.43 -19.67 -15.01
C THR A 786 7.33 -20.65 -16.17
N VAL A 787 6.60 -21.72 -15.95
CA VAL A 787 6.29 -22.76 -16.94
C VAL A 787 4.77 -22.88 -16.99
N ALA A 788 4.22 -23.00 -18.20
CA ALA A 788 2.81 -23.29 -18.37
C ALA A 788 2.56 -24.79 -18.21
N SER A 789 1.55 -25.16 -17.43
CA SER A 789 1.12 -26.55 -17.28
C SER A 789 -0.29 -26.73 -17.84
N TYR A 790 -0.44 -27.71 -18.72
CA TYR A 790 -1.68 -28.07 -19.38
C TYR A 790 -2.18 -29.39 -18.81
N THR A 791 -3.39 -29.41 -18.30
CA THR A 791 -4.02 -30.61 -17.76
C THR A 791 -4.97 -31.24 -18.78
N TRP A 792 -4.80 -32.50 -19.06
CA TRP A 792 -5.60 -33.29 -20.00
C TRP A 792 -6.39 -34.33 -19.22
N LEU A 793 -7.67 -34.47 -19.52
CA LEU A 793 -8.55 -35.45 -18.91
C LEU A 793 -9.33 -36.19 -19.97
N GLY A 794 -9.37 -37.52 -19.89
CA GLY A 794 -10.08 -38.33 -20.83
C GLY A 794 -10.04 -39.81 -20.52
N GLN A 795 -10.45 -40.63 -21.49
CA GLN A 795 -10.45 -42.10 -21.40
C GLN A 795 -9.77 -42.68 -22.65
N LEU A 796 -8.84 -43.60 -22.45
CA LEU A 796 -8.08 -44.27 -23.50
C LEU A 796 -8.67 -45.65 -23.79
N THR A 797 -8.84 -45.95 -25.04
CA THR A 797 -9.25 -47.25 -25.52
C THR A 797 -8.33 -47.72 -26.64
N ASP A 798 -8.20 -49.00 -26.82
CA ASP A 798 -7.55 -49.56 -28.02
C ASP A 798 -8.49 -49.51 -29.25
N GLU A 799 -8.03 -49.99 -30.41
CA GLU A 799 -8.82 -50.04 -31.64
C GLU A 799 -10.07 -50.95 -31.53
N ARG A 800 -10.15 -51.78 -30.53
CA ARG A 800 -11.29 -52.65 -30.20
C ARG A 800 -12.22 -52.07 -29.14
N HIS A 801 -12.01 -50.81 -28.75
CA HIS A 801 -12.72 -50.08 -27.71
C HIS A 801 -12.53 -50.67 -26.28
N LEU A 802 -11.48 -51.46 -26.04
CA LEU A 802 -11.13 -51.97 -24.71
C LEU A 802 -10.29 -50.93 -23.97
N PRO A 803 -10.52 -50.70 -22.64
CA PRO A 803 -9.79 -49.74 -21.84
C PRO A 803 -8.27 -50.01 -21.78
N LEU A 804 -7.47 -49.00 -21.98
CA LEU A 804 -6.00 -49.08 -21.90
C LEU A 804 -5.48 -48.68 -20.49
N SER A 805 -5.98 -49.40 -19.45
CA SER A 805 -5.51 -49.15 -18.07
C SER A 805 -4.09 -49.70 -17.86
N GLY A 806 -3.33 -49.14 -16.95
CA GLY A 806 -1.96 -49.52 -16.60
C GLY A 806 -0.93 -49.12 -17.67
N SER A 807 -1.27 -48.20 -18.57
CA SER A 807 -0.33 -47.63 -19.55
C SER A 807 0.61 -46.61 -18.93
N VAL A 808 1.86 -46.58 -19.39
CA VAL A 808 2.85 -45.63 -18.98
C VAL A 808 3.08 -44.58 -20.06
N PRO A 809 2.93 -43.28 -19.79
CA PRO A 809 3.12 -42.22 -20.78
C PRO A 809 4.60 -41.94 -21.08
N LEU A 810 4.86 -41.52 -22.31
CA LEU A 810 6.22 -41.26 -22.79
C LEU A 810 6.48 -39.76 -23.04
N ASN A 811 5.44 -38.92 -23.16
CA ASN A 811 5.58 -37.51 -23.55
C ASN A 811 4.86 -36.50 -22.65
N VAL A 812 4.59 -36.87 -21.40
CA VAL A 812 3.99 -35.97 -20.39
C VAL A 812 4.84 -35.94 -19.14
N ILE A 813 4.65 -34.94 -18.30
CA ILE A 813 5.39 -34.73 -17.05
C ILE A 813 4.64 -35.31 -15.83
N GLY A 814 3.31 -35.23 -15.82
CA GLY A 814 2.44 -35.82 -14.80
C GLY A 814 1.48 -36.82 -15.42
N TRP A 815 1.17 -37.90 -14.69
CA TRP A 815 0.26 -38.94 -15.11
C TRP A 815 -0.43 -39.61 -13.95
N ASN A 816 -1.76 -39.65 -14.01
CA ASN A 816 -2.58 -40.41 -13.10
C ASN A 816 -3.51 -41.31 -13.92
N ASP A 817 -3.43 -42.62 -13.64
CA ASP A 817 -4.37 -43.60 -14.15
C ASP A 817 -5.59 -43.64 -13.22
N LEU A 818 -6.74 -43.26 -13.76
CA LEU A 818 -8.01 -43.19 -13.00
C LEU A 818 -8.83 -44.47 -13.06
N GLY A 819 -8.29 -45.54 -13.63
CA GLY A 819 -8.99 -46.80 -13.86
C GLY A 819 -9.83 -46.81 -15.12
N ASP A 820 -10.16 -47.98 -15.63
CA ASP A 820 -10.98 -48.20 -16.84
C ASP A 820 -10.55 -47.37 -18.06
N GLY A 821 -9.21 -47.17 -18.21
CA GLY A 821 -8.64 -46.34 -19.27
C GLY A 821 -8.79 -44.82 -19.03
N GLY A 822 -9.40 -44.42 -17.93
CA GLY A 822 -9.45 -43.01 -17.52
C GLY A 822 -8.06 -42.48 -17.17
N PHE A 823 -7.76 -41.26 -17.56
CA PHE A 823 -6.46 -40.65 -17.28
C PHE A 823 -6.56 -39.16 -17.00
N SER A 824 -5.64 -38.69 -16.20
CA SER A 824 -5.25 -37.28 -16.08
C SER A 824 -3.77 -37.14 -16.41
N ALA A 825 -3.43 -36.24 -17.32
CA ALA A 825 -2.06 -36.01 -17.75
C ALA A 825 -1.70 -34.52 -17.69
N GLN A 826 -0.44 -34.23 -17.41
CA GLN A 826 0.09 -32.87 -17.41
C GLN A 826 1.23 -32.74 -18.43
N SER A 827 1.23 -31.64 -19.18
CA SER A 827 2.26 -31.33 -20.16
C SER A 827 2.66 -29.86 -20.10
N GLU A 828 3.93 -29.54 -20.39
CA GLU A 828 4.45 -28.14 -20.44
C GLU A 828 4.01 -27.41 -21.72
N ALA A 829 3.56 -28.13 -22.71
CA ALA A 829 3.05 -27.57 -23.97
C ALA A 829 1.81 -28.35 -24.42
N PRO A 830 0.93 -27.72 -25.21
CA PRO A 830 -0.17 -28.45 -25.86
C PRO A 830 0.36 -29.59 -26.70
N ILE A 831 -0.16 -30.80 -26.46
CA ILE A 831 0.21 -31.99 -27.20
C ILE A 831 -0.94 -32.40 -28.15
N GLU A 832 -0.60 -32.83 -29.35
CA GLU A 832 -1.57 -33.33 -30.33
C GLU A 832 -1.82 -34.83 -30.20
N ALA A 833 -0.86 -35.55 -29.66
CA ALA A 833 -0.93 -36.96 -29.39
C ALA A 833 -0.23 -37.36 -28.07
N LEU A 834 -0.82 -38.31 -27.37
CA LEU A 834 -0.23 -39.00 -26.25
C LEU A 834 0.41 -40.30 -26.72
N TYR A 835 1.65 -40.51 -26.31
CA TYR A 835 2.39 -41.74 -26.61
C TYR A 835 2.51 -42.56 -25.33
N LEU A 836 2.13 -43.83 -25.42
CA LEU A 836 2.05 -44.74 -24.28
C LEU A 836 2.79 -46.05 -24.56
N VAL A 837 3.24 -46.68 -23.48
CA VAL A 837 3.72 -48.09 -23.54
C VAL A 837 2.92 -48.94 -22.54
N ARG A 838 2.43 -50.09 -23.04
CA ARG A 838 1.75 -51.11 -22.21
C ARG A 838 2.20 -52.50 -22.67
N ASN A 839 2.67 -53.36 -21.77
CA ASN A 839 3.14 -54.71 -22.11
C ASN A 839 4.12 -54.76 -23.27
N GLN A 840 5.08 -53.82 -23.35
CA GLN A 840 6.05 -53.69 -24.43
C GLN A 840 5.48 -53.28 -25.80
N GLN A 841 4.19 -52.98 -25.88
CA GLN A 841 3.54 -52.43 -27.06
C GLN A 841 3.43 -50.89 -26.92
N PHE A 842 3.62 -50.19 -28.07
CA PHE A 842 3.53 -48.73 -28.10
C PHE A 842 2.22 -48.31 -28.73
N TYR A 843 1.63 -47.25 -28.21
CA TYR A 843 0.35 -46.69 -28.65
C TYR A 843 0.49 -45.21 -28.90
N GLN A 844 -0.15 -44.74 -29.97
CA GLN A 844 -0.39 -43.33 -30.25
C GLN A 844 -1.87 -43.03 -30.08
N CYS A 845 -2.19 -42.07 -29.22
CA CYS A 845 -3.54 -41.61 -28.94
C CYS A 845 -3.67 -40.15 -29.40
N ALA A 846 -4.36 -39.90 -30.51
CA ALA A 846 -4.57 -38.55 -31.05
C ALA A 846 -5.56 -37.78 -30.14
N LEU A 847 -5.11 -36.67 -29.58
CA LEU A 847 -5.91 -35.88 -28.65
C LEU A 847 -6.66 -34.76 -29.37
N GLN A 848 -7.98 -34.80 -29.30
CA GLN A 848 -8.86 -33.72 -29.78
C GLN A 848 -9.61 -33.15 -28.61
N VAL A 849 -9.37 -31.87 -28.33
CA VAL A 849 -10.05 -31.16 -27.23
C VAL A 849 -11.51 -30.99 -27.57
N LYS A 850 -12.38 -31.62 -26.83
CA LYS A 850 -13.85 -31.50 -26.97
C LYS A 850 -14.40 -30.28 -26.19
N SER A 851 -13.85 -30.00 -25.04
CA SER A 851 -14.18 -28.85 -24.24
C SER A 851 -13.01 -28.49 -23.32
N THR A 852 -12.93 -27.22 -22.96
CA THR A 852 -11.99 -26.75 -21.93
C THR A 852 -12.82 -26.12 -20.82
N ARG A 853 -12.58 -26.56 -19.60
CA ARG A 853 -13.18 -25.95 -18.41
C ARG A 853 -12.05 -25.61 -17.45
N ASP A 854 -11.91 -24.32 -17.19
CA ASP A 854 -10.78 -23.78 -16.42
C ASP A 854 -9.45 -24.19 -17.08
N VAL A 855 -8.58 -24.89 -16.35
CA VAL A 855 -7.28 -25.37 -16.84
C VAL A 855 -7.37 -26.78 -17.46
N VAL A 856 -8.51 -27.45 -17.34
CA VAL A 856 -8.67 -28.85 -17.74
C VAL A 856 -9.19 -28.94 -19.16
N ARG A 857 -8.46 -29.64 -20.01
CA ARG A 857 -8.82 -29.97 -21.39
C ARG A 857 -9.41 -31.36 -21.47
N TYR A 858 -10.71 -31.41 -21.70
CA TYR A 858 -11.43 -32.66 -21.85
C TYR A 858 -11.30 -33.19 -23.29
N VAL A 859 -10.72 -34.37 -23.44
CA VAL A 859 -10.57 -35.03 -24.75
C VAL A 859 -11.60 -36.14 -24.99
N GLY A 860 -12.35 -36.51 -23.93
CA GLY A 860 -13.33 -37.59 -24.01
C GLY A 860 -12.67 -38.95 -24.20
N THR A 861 -13.39 -39.89 -24.82
CA THR A 861 -12.83 -41.21 -25.19
C THR A 861 -11.95 -41.07 -26.44
N VAL A 862 -10.70 -41.49 -26.30
CA VAL A 862 -9.67 -41.45 -27.33
C VAL A 862 -9.29 -42.87 -27.72
N ALA A 863 -9.46 -43.22 -29.01
CA ALA A 863 -9.00 -44.49 -29.57
C ALA A 863 -7.50 -44.41 -29.91
N CYS A 864 -6.72 -45.29 -29.33
CA CYS A 864 -5.27 -45.35 -29.47
C CYS A 864 -4.92 -46.39 -30.53
N ARG A 865 -3.98 -46.06 -31.40
CA ARG A 865 -3.47 -46.94 -32.47
C ARG A 865 -2.15 -47.57 -32.02
N GLU A 866 -2.01 -48.89 -32.25
CA GLU A 866 -0.73 -49.53 -32.07
C GLU A 866 0.31 -49.04 -33.08
N MET A 867 1.55 -48.91 -32.61
CA MET A 867 2.66 -48.47 -33.43
C MET A 867 3.98 -49.19 -33.08
N THR A 868 4.89 -49.21 -34.03
CA THR A 868 6.23 -49.78 -33.82
C THR A 868 7.15 -48.77 -33.16
N PHE A 869 8.17 -49.21 -32.42
CA PHE A 869 9.15 -48.34 -31.79
C PHE A 869 9.81 -47.34 -32.77
N SER A 870 10.10 -47.78 -34.00
CA SER A 870 10.72 -46.96 -35.04
C SER A 870 9.78 -45.86 -35.58
N ALA A 871 8.50 -45.95 -35.37
CA ALA A 871 7.50 -44.99 -35.78
C ALA A 871 7.26 -43.89 -34.73
N LEU A 872 7.82 -44.01 -33.50
CA LEU A 872 7.76 -43.01 -32.48
C LEU A 872 8.61 -41.78 -32.88
N PRO A 873 8.21 -40.55 -32.47
CA PRO A 873 9.06 -39.37 -32.60
C PRO A 873 10.41 -39.52 -31.88
N ASP A 874 11.50 -38.94 -32.39
CA ASP A 874 12.86 -39.11 -31.87
C ASP A 874 13.00 -38.79 -30.35
N ASN A 875 12.32 -37.76 -29.87
CA ASN A 875 12.31 -37.39 -28.48
C ASN A 875 11.61 -38.43 -27.58
N VAL A 876 10.56 -39.04 -28.10
CA VAL A 876 9.80 -40.11 -27.41
C VAL A 876 10.56 -41.43 -27.43
N GLN A 877 11.25 -41.74 -28.57
CA GLN A 877 12.10 -42.93 -28.67
C GLN A 877 13.21 -42.91 -27.62
N ARG A 878 13.90 -41.77 -27.43
CA ARG A 878 14.94 -41.64 -26.41
C ARG A 878 14.40 -41.89 -25.02
N ARG A 879 13.21 -41.37 -24.69
CA ARG A 879 12.59 -41.58 -23.38
C ARG A 879 12.14 -43.03 -23.19
N ALA A 880 11.61 -43.68 -24.21
CA ALA A 880 11.27 -45.09 -24.20
C ALA A 880 12.49 -46.00 -24.00
N GLN A 881 13.63 -45.66 -24.64
CA GLN A 881 14.92 -46.39 -24.46
C GLN A 881 15.40 -46.29 -22.99
N LEU A 882 15.39 -45.11 -22.40
CA LEU A 882 15.77 -44.90 -21.00
C LEU A 882 14.89 -45.69 -20.04
N MET A 883 13.59 -45.73 -20.28
CA MET A 883 12.65 -46.50 -19.45
C MET A 883 12.87 -48.00 -19.58
N MET A 884 13.18 -48.49 -20.76
CA MET A 884 13.49 -49.91 -20.99
C MET A 884 14.84 -50.29 -20.37
N ALA A 885 15.85 -49.44 -20.45
CA ALA A 885 17.16 -49.64 -19.87
C ALA A 885 17.10 -49.63 -18.31
N GLY A 886 16.31 -48.75 -17.70
CA GLY A 886 16.11 -48.68 -16.26
C GLY A 886 15.38 -49.89 -15.65
N ARG A 887 14.59 -50.61 -16.45
CA ARG A 887 13.97 -51.87 -16.04
C ARG A 887 14.87 -53.09 -16.19
N ALA A 888 16.01 -52.98 -16.85
CA ALA A 888 16.94 -54.09 -17.11
C ALA A 888 18.06 -54.24 -16.05
N GLN A 889 18.08 -53.44 -14.98
CA GLN A 889 19.00 -53.62 -13.87
C GLN A 889 18.33 -54.49 -12.74
N PRO A 890 18.79 -55.73 -12.52
CA PRO A 890 18.36 -56.49 -11.37
C PRO A 890 19.04 -55.90 -10.13
N SER A 891 18.30 -55.92 -9.03
CA SER A 891 18.78 -55.58 -7.68
C SER A 891 20.02 -56.41 -7.32
N GLY A 892 21.19 -55.83 -7.50
CA GLY A 892 22.47 -56.43 -7.14
C GLY A 892 23.23 -55.43 -6.28
N GLN A 893 23.54 -55.87 -5.09
CA GLN A 893 24.38 -55.25 -4.08
C GLN A 893 25.60 -54.51 -4.69
N THR A 894 25.81 -53.28 -4.30
CA THR A 894 27.06 -52.62 -4.56
C THR A 894 27.75 -52.26 -3.27
N ALA A 895 28.88 -52.94 -3.07
CA ALA A 895 29.88 -52.67 -2.07
C ALA A 895 30.59 -51.35 -2.35
N MET A 896 30.93 -50.68 -1.26
CA MET A 896 31.83 -49.52 -1.19
C MET A 896 33.09 -49.73 -2.02
N ASN A 897 33.51 -48.71 -2.72
CA ASN A 897 34.91 -48.47 -2.97
C ASN A 897 35.19 -46.96 -2.89
N HIS A 898 35.89 -46.63 -1.80
CA HIS A 898 36.65 -45.42 -1.65
C HIS A 898 37.81 -45.42 -2.66
N GLN A 899 37.99 -44.34 -3.39
CA GLN A 899 39.27 -43.91 -3.91
C GLN A 899 39.43 -42.41 -3.77
N GLU A 900 40.30 -42.07 -2.82
CA GLU A 900 40.96 -40.78 -2.70
C GLU A 900 41.77 -40.49 -3.96
N THR A 901 41.65 -39.26 -4.47
CA THR A 901 42.69 -38.67 -5.30
C THR A 901 42.97 -37.27 -4.81
N THR A 902 44.05 -37.15 -4.07
CA THR A 902 44.76 -35.93 -3.76
C THR A 902 45.36 -35.36 -5.05
N ALA A 903 45.12 -34.06 -5.27
CA ALA A 903 46.00 -33.26 -6.13
C ALA A 903 46.10 -31.84 -5.56
N THR A 904 47.28 -31.63 -4.99
CA THR A 904 47.89 -30.37 -4.64
C THR A 904 48.12 -29.49 -5.86
N GLY A 905 47.89 -28.20 -5.76
CA GLY A 905 48.23 -27.21 -6.78
C GLY A 905 48.03 -25.79 -6.28
N SER A 906 49.08 -25.28 -5.65
CA SER A 906 49.32 -23.88 -5.28
C SER A 906 49.27 -22.95 -6.49
N SER A 907 48.68 -21.77 -6.34
CA SER A 907 49.30 -20.49 -6.74
C SER A 907 48.57 -19.30 -6.16
N ARG A 908 49.26 -18.56 -5.37
CA ARG A 908 49.08 -17.16 -5.00
C ARG A 908 49.03 -16.28 -6.28
N GLU A 909 48.18 -15.31 -6.29
CA GLU A 909 48.53 -13.95 -6.71
C GLU A 909 47.58 -12.91 -6.10
N THR A 910 48.27 -11.97 -5.46
CA THR A 910 47.82 -10.69 -4.91
C THR A 910 47.56 -9.67 -6.02
N PHE A 911 46.66 -8.75 -5.79
CA PHE A 911 46.77 -7.31 -5.90
C PHE A 911 45.47 -6.61 -6.29
N ASN A 912 45.12 -5.67 -5.49
CA ASN A 912 44.45 -4.38 -5.43
C ASN A 912 42.98 -4.37 -5.15
#